data_c3b6cbde1d276be60925a343ebaa6ea6
#
_entry.id   c3b6cbde1d276be60925a343ebaa6ea6
#
_cell.length_a   1.000
_cell.length_b   1.000
_cell.length_c   1.000
_cell.angle_alpha   90.00
_cell.angle_beta   90.00
_cell.angle_gamma   90.00
#
_symmetry.space_group_name_H-M   'P 1'
#
loop_
_entity.id
_entity.type
_entity.pdbx_description
1 polymer ?
#
loop_
_entity_poly.entity_id
_entity_poly.type
_entity_poly.pdbx_seq_one_letter_code
_entity_poly.pdbx_strand_id
1 'polypeptide(L)'
;MLHRLVRHILQPEGVFYTMLLHRKSVELLAPAGTWEAMTAGIAAGADAVYLGGKHFNMRLHEGDFNFDDARLKNAVDYAHAHNVELYITLNNLISNEELPALREYLAYLNEIRPDAILVQDFAVLELVHEMGITVPLHTSVMMNTHNEHAIEKLKEYGITRIVVGREMTLSELALFRARTGIEVEYFMHGDMCISESGQCIHSGVLFGQSGNRGRCMKICRWPFALIDEETGAVLDADSPGPYKLALKDMCMYRSIPALIQAGVYSFKIEGRMRSPEFIARLVSTYRKAIDAYIADPNGYTTDEEGWRTLYDNRVRDYTTTFAFGQPTAVDIGMTGEREPRFFSQAVEEAGFADEVLRAERPMEKENAPSRHLSVRVGTVDAARAAVDAGADTVYVGGEAFRPNRPWKLTDYEDLVRYAAGRARVVVNTPRTTMRRECGELEQFFAALNDIGVDGIMVGNLGTLKLARTLTKLPVQADHSFNIFNHLAITFLKENGLTMATASYELSFQQLRQIVENAVLPVEAVIHGAYESMICDYNFPAMSLPNYSDLAAPELLDRLYAFRDEAGGVHSIRIDQYGRNHIYFAKDLCLYPYLEKFSGLGSYRIEAQDYTADVTAEIVRIYRAALDRLAAGGDGYRAAEFDRLTEIAPRPLGIGTYRFRQSRNSI
;
A
#
# COMPACT_ATOMS: atom_id res chain seq x y z
N MET A 1 -13.80 23.35 -22.61
CA MET A 1 -13.90 21.87 -22.56
C MET A 1 -14.02 21.38 -21.10
N LEU A 2 -13.19 21.85 -20.16
CA LEU A 2 -13.27 21.48 -18.72
C LEU A 2 -14.65 21.74 -18.08
N HIS A 3 -15.29 22.88 -18.37
CA HIS A 3 -16.63 23.21 -17.81
C HIS A 3 -17.76 22.23 -18.25
N ARG A 4 -17.62 21.57 -19.41
CA ARG A 4 -18.60 20.56 -19.85
C ARG A 4 -18.33 19.18 -19.23
N LEU A 5 -17.07 18.82 -19.01
CA LEU A 5 -16.70 17.56 -18.34
C LEU A 5 -17.16 17.53 -16.88
N VAL A 6 -16.99 18.65 -16.14
CA VAL A 6 -17.46 18.75 -14.74
C VAL A 6 -18.97 18.61 -14.64
N ARG A 7 -19.77 19.14 -15.60
CA ARG A 7 -21.23 18.95 -15.60
C ARG A 7 -21.67 17.50 -15.91
N HIS A 8 -20.89 16.71 -16.64
CA HIS A 8 -21.22 15.31 -16.92
C HIS A 8 -20.76 14.32 -15.84
N ILE A 9 -19.74 14.64 -15.07
CA ILE A 9 -19.22 13.78 -13.99
C ILE A 9 -20.12 13.85 -12.73
N LEU A 10 -20.89 14.90 -12.53
CA LEU A 10 -21.71 15.13 -11.34
C LEU A 10 -23.20 14.79 -11.52
N GLN A 11 -23.60 14.02 -12.53
CA GLN A 11 -24.99 13.56 -12.68
C GLN A 11 -25.11 12.03 -12.68
N PRO A 12 -25.14 11.42 -11.49
CA PRO A 12 -26.16 10.43 -11.22
C PRO A 12 -27.01 10.89 -10.02
N GLU A 13 -28.33 10.99 -10.23
CA GLU A 13 -29.34 11.15 -9.20
C GLU A 13 -29.36 12.49 -8.42
N GLY A 14 -29.57 13.60 -9.11
CA GLY A 14 -30.40 14.73 -8.66
C GLY A 14 -30.26 15.33 -7.23
N VAL A 15 -29.16 15.12 -6.51
CA VAL A 15 -28.96 15.70 -5.19
C VAL A 15 -28.04 16.93 -5.29
N PHE A 16 -28.64 18.10 -5.44
CA PHE A 16 -27.93 19.36 -5.29
C PHE A 16 -27.80 19.68 -3.81
N TYR A 17 -26.62 19.48 -3.21
CA TYR A 17 -26.28 20.12 -1.96
C TYR A 17 -25.91 21.59 -2.25
N THR A 18 -26.80 22.51 -1.92
CA THR A 18 -26.45 23.94 -1.81
C THR A 18 -25.64 24.11 -0.53
N MET A 19 -24.34 23.87 -0.62
CA MET A 19 -23.44 24.11 0.49
C MET A 19 -23.25 25.63 0.60
N LEU A 20 -23.66 26.23 1.71
CA LEU A 20 -23.30 27.62 2.03
C LEU A 20 -21.78 27.64 2.25
N LEU A 21 -21.04 28.09 1.22
CA LEU A 21 -19.59 28.21 1.31
C LEU A 21 -19.21 29.36 2.24
N HIS A 22 -18.41 29.06 3.21
CA HIS A 22 -17.75 30.04 4.07
C HIS A 22 -16.30 29.57 4.31
N ARG A 23 -15.43 30.47 4.83
CA ARG A 23 -14.00 30.15 5.01
C ARG A 23 -13.75 28.80 5.76
N LYS A 24 -14.59 28.50 6.75
CA LYS A 24 -14.50 27.23 7.51
C LYS A 24 -15.02 25.97 6.78
N SER A 25 -15.54 26.13 5.55
CA SER A 25 -15.95 24.99 4.73
C SER A 25 -14.78 24.25 4.08
N VAL A 26 -13.59 24.86 4.09
CA VAL A 26 -12.35 24.34 3.49
C VAL A 26 -11.20 24.64 4.42
N GLU A 27 -10.42 23.65 4.74
CA GLU A 27 -9.18 23.73 5.50
C GLU A 27 -7.99 23.70 4.55
N LEU A 28 -7.07 24.65 4.64
CA LEU A 28 -5.78 24.62 3.97
C LEU A 28 -4.73 24.09 4.96
N LEU A 29 -4.25 22.86 4.72
CA LEU A 29 -3.34 22.12 5.58
C LEU A 29 -1.90 22.23 5.08
N ALA A 30 -1.05 22.95 5.82
CA ALA A 30 0.34 23.19 5.48
C ALA A 30 1.31 22.18 6.14
N PRO A 31 2.38 21.75 5.43
CA PRO A 31 3.41 20.92 6.00
C PRO A 31 4.40 21.74 6.84
N ALA A 32 4.88 21.15 7.94
CA ALA A 32 5.92 21.74 8.75
C ALA A 32 6.99 20.69 9.14
N GLY A 33 8.21 20.85 8.62
CA GLY A 33 9.35 20.03 9.03
C GLY A 33 10.25 20.75 10.04
N THR A 34 10.22 22.07 10.07
CA THR A 34 10.98 22.90 11.02
C THR A 34 10.06 23.93 11.68
N TRP A 35 10.52 24.52 12.78
CA TRP A 35 9.82 25.60 13.48
C TRP A 35 9.56 26.80 12.55
N GLU A 36 10.55 27.17 11.77
CA GLU A 36 10.50 28.30 10.84
C GLU A 36 9.50 28.02 9.70
N ALA A 37 9.43 26.78 9.21
CA ALA A 37 8.45 26.39 8.19
C ALA A 37 7.01 26.42 8.75
N MET A 38 6.81 25.97 10.01
CA MET A 38 5.53 26.04 10.70
C MET A 38 5.04 27.48 10.84
N THR A 39 5.87 28.35 11.43
CA THR A 39 5.51 29.76 11.65
C THR A 39 5.27 30.51 10.35
N ALA A 40 6.06 30.21 9.30
CA ALA A 40 5.87 30.77 7.96
C ALA A 40 4.55 30.33 7.31
N GLY A 41 4.17 29.04 7.45
CA GLY A 41 2.89 28.52 6.96
C GLY A 41 1.70 29.15 7.68
N ILE A 42 1.75 29.26 8.99
CA ILE A 42 0.72 29.93 9.82
C ILE A 42 0.56 31.38 9.41
N ALA A 43 1.66 32.13 9.32
CA ALA A 43 1.65 33.52 8.91
C ALA A 43 1.14 33.75 7.47
N ALA A 44 1.31 32.76 6.60
CA ALA A 44 0.84 32.77 5.22
C ALA A 44 -0.65 32.42 5.07
N GLY A 45 -1.36 32.05 6.16
CA GLY A 45 -2.80 31.82 6.19
C GLY A 45 -3.23 30.37 6.13
N ALA A 46 -2.39 29.43 6.56
CA ALA A 46 -2.82 28.05 6.80
C ALA A 46 -3.91 27.99 7.88
N ASP A 47 -4.92 27.15 7.69
CA ASP A 47 -5.96 26.87 8.70
C ASP A 47 -5.49 25.77 9.66
N ALA A 48 -4.63 24.87 9.17
CA ALA A 48 -4.00 23.81 9.95
C ALA A 48 -2.56 23.54 9.50
N VAL A 49 -1.75 22.98 10.41
CA VAL A 49 -0.39 22.52 10.10
C VAL A 49 -0.21 21.07 10.53
N TYR A 50 0.56 20.29 9.76
CA TYR A 50 0.93 18.94 10.16
C TYR A 50 2.44 18.77 10.24
N LEU A 51 2.90 18.06 11.26
CA LEU A 51 4.31 17.83 11.53
C LEU A 51 4.54 16.45 12.14
N GLY A 52 5.79 16.07 12.31
CA GLY A 52 6.18 14.81 12.96
C GLY A 52 7.11 15.02 14.13
N GLY A 53 6.97 14.19 15.15
CA GLY A 53 7.95 14.03 16.20
C GLY A 53 9.20 13.28 15.72
N LYS A 54 10.20 13.13 16.58
CA LYS A 54 11.39 12.31 16.29
C LYS A 54 11.09 10.81 16.19
N HIS A 55 9.85 10.40 16.52
CA HIS A 55 9.43 9.00 16.56
C HIS A 55 8.23 8.77 15.62
N PHE A 56 8.10 7.55 15.11
CA PHE A 56 6.90 6.99 14.51
C PHE A 56 6.28 7.78 13.33
N ASN A 57 7.08 8.34 12.42
CA ASN A 57 6.55 9.06 11.27
C ASN A 57 7.25 8.70 9.94
N MET A 58 6.64 9.09 8.81
CA MET A 58 7.08 8.77 7.44
C MET A 58 8.32 9.56 6.97
N ARG A 59 9.03 10.30 7.86
CA ARG A 59 10.26 11.04 7.57
C ARG A 59 11.33 10.78 8.63
N LEU A 60 11.35 9.59 9.22
CA LEU A 60 12.30 9.22 10.29
C LEU A 60 13.77 9.37 9.89
N HIS A 61 14.11 9.11 8.61
CA HIS A 61 15.48 9.24 8.12
C HIS A 61 15.94 10.70 7.92
N GLU A 62 15.02 11.66 8.02
CA GLU A 62 15.27 13.09 7.84
C GLU A 62 15.14 13.79 9.21
N GLY A 63 16.07 13.49 10.11
CA GLY A 63 16.01 13.90 11.53
C GLY A 63 15.88 15.40 11.77
N ASP A 64 16.43 16.23 10.88
CA ASP A 64 16.37 17.69 10.96
C ASP A 64 14.96 18.25 10.70
N PHE A 65 14.07 17.44 10.08
CA PHE A 65 12.68 17.80 9.76
C PHE A 65 11.67 17.20 10.74
N ASN A 66 12.10 16.88 11.96
CA ASN A 66 11.27 16.32 13.02
C ASN A 66 11.46 17.09 14.33
N PHE A 67 10.37 17.25 15.07
CA PHE A 67 10.34 17.99 16.33
C PHE A 67 10.68 17.06 17.51
N ASP A 68 11.50 17.51 18.44
CA ASP A 68 11.61 16.86 19.74
C ASP A 68 10.37 17.13 20.60
N ASP A 69 10.22 16.39 21.71
CA ASP A 69 9.02 16.46 22.53
C ASP A 69 8.76 17.86 23.08
N ALA A 70 9.79 18.58 23.54
CA ALA A 70 9.63 19.97 24.03
C ALA A 70 9.17 20.91 22.92
N ARG A 71 9.69 20.74 21.71
CA ARG A 71 9.26 21.52 20.54
C ARG A 71 7.85 21.15 20.08
N LEU A 72 7.44 19.87 20.20
CA LEU A 72 6.07 19.44 19.89
C LEU A 72 5.06 20.19 20.76
N LYS A 73 5.26 20.22 22.09
CA LYS A 73 4.39 20.96 23.00
C LYS A 73 4.33 22.44 22.63
N ASN A 74 5.49 23.07 22.43
CA ASN A 74 5.56 24.47 22.04
C ASN A 74 4.85 24.73 20.69
N ALA A 75 4.92 23.79 19.75
CA ALA A 75 4.25 23.90 18.45
C ALA A 75 2.73 23.89 18.61
N VAL A 76 2.19 23.00 19.45
CA VAL A 76 0.75 22.96 19.78
C VAL A 76 0.32 24.29 20.41
N ASP A 77 1.02 24.74 21.44
CA ASP A 77 0.70 26.00 22.13
C ASP A 77 0.76 27.20 21.16
N TYR A 78 1.77 27.23 20.28
CA TYR A 78 1.91 28.31 19.30
C TYR A 78 0.79 28.30 18.24
N ALA A 79 0.45 27.17 17.68
CA ALA A 79 -0.61 27.03 16.69
C ALA A 79 -1.96 27.47 17.29
N HIS A 80 -2.30 26.97 18.48
CA HIS A 80 -3.52 27.33 19.21
C HIS A 80 -3.61 28.86 19.51
N ALA A 81 -2.49 29.47 19.91
CA ALA A 81 -2.42 30.91 20.12
C ALA A 81 -2.75 31.75 18.87
N HIS A 82 -2.58 31.11 17.66
CA HIS A 82 -2.89 31.75 16.38
C HIS A 82 -4.21 31.24 15.76
N ASN A 83 -5.01 30.46 16.49
CA ASN A 83 -6.26 29.82 16.02
C ASN A 83 -6.04 28.93 14.80
N VAL A 84 -4.93 28.20 14.76
CA VAL A 84 -4.54 27.22 13.73
C VAL A 84 -4.52 25.83 14.37
N GLU A 85 -5.12 24.83 13.70
CA GLU A 85 -5.09 23.45 14.16
C GLU A 85 -3.72 22.81 13.91
N LEU A 86 -3.32 21.87 14.77
CA LEU A 86 -2.06 21.17 14.63
C LEU A 86 -2.25 19.65 14.68
N TYR A 87 -1.77 18.98 13.65
CA TYR A 87 -1.85 17.52 13.53
C TYR A 87 -0.47 16.87 13.62
N ILE A 88 -0.35 15.83 14.45
CA ILE A 88 0.90 15.09 14.61
C ILE A 88 0.84 13.78 13.84
N THR A 89 1.86 13.53 13.01
CA THR A 89 1.97 12.27 12.27
C THR A 89 2.56 11.17 13.14
N LEU A 90 1.81 10.09 13.33
CA LEU A 90 2.19 8.80 13.91
C LEU A 90 1.81 7.74 12.89
N ASN A 91 2.47 7.75 11.73
CA ASN A 91 1.93 7.16 10.52
C ASN A 91 2.90 6.21 9.80
N ASN A 92 3.73 5.52 10.54
CA ASN A 92 4.53 4.39 10.06
C ASN A 92 4.09 3.08 10.73
N LEU A 93 4.55 1.94 10.19
CA LEU A 93 4.39 0.64 10.83
C LEU A 93 5.30 0.54 12.06
N ILE A 94 4.82 -0.13 13.09
CA ILE A 94 5.45 -0.26 14.40
C ILE A 94 5.91 -1.71 14.60
N SER A 95 7.15 -1.94 15.04
CA SER A 95 7.61 -3.28 15.42
C SER A 95 7.26 -3.61 16.86
N ASN A 96 7.28 -4.91 17.22
CA ASN A 96 7.03 -5.32 18.60
C ASN A 96 7.95 -4.65 19.64
N GLU A 97 9.21 -4.42 19.27
CA GLU A 97 10.19 -3.78 20.16
C GLU A 97 9.86 -2.31 20.43
N GLU A 98 9.15 -1.66 19.53
CA GLU A 98 8.77 -0.24 19.62
C GLU A 98 7.47 -0.02 20.41
N LEU A 99 6.68 -1.06 20.68
CA LEU A 99 5.39 -0.94 21.38
C LEU A 99 5.48 -0.26 22.76
N PRO A 100 6.48 -0.53 23.60
CA PRO A 100 6.62 0.19 24.88
C PRO A 100 6.80 1.70 24.69
N ALA A 101 7.70 2.10 23.77
CA ALA A 101 7.94 3.51 23.48
C ALA A 101 6.71 4.17 22.81
N LEU A 102 5.95 3.43 22.01
CA LEU A 102 4.69 3.91 21.43
C LEU A 102 3.65 4.23 22.52
N ARG A 103 3.54 3.40 23.56
CA ARG A 103 2.64 3.67 24.69
C ARG A 103 2.99 4.97 25.42
N GLU A 104 4.27 5.17 25.69
CA GLU A 104 4.76 6.40 26.34
C GLU A 104 4.49 7.62 25.44
N TYR A 105 4.74 7.50 24.14
CA TYR A 105 4.50 8.58 23.20
C TYR A 105 3.00 8.92 23.05
N LEU A 106 2.11 7.94 23.00
CA LEU A 106 0.67 8.18 22.97
C LEU A 106 0.17 8.88 24.25
N ALA A 107 0.67 8.49 25.43
CA ALA A 107 0.35 9.17 26.67
C ALA A 107 0.81 10.63 26.64
N TYR A 108 2.01 10.90 26.14
CA TYR A 108 2.53 12.24 25.95
C TYR A 108 1.70 13.07 24.94
N LEU A 109 1.32 12.50 23.82
CA LEU A 109 0.45 13.18 22.85
C LEU A 109 -0.92 13.52 23.46
N ASN A 110 -1.47 12.65 24.29
CA ASN A 110 -2.72 12.90 25.00
C ASN A 110 -2.59 14.02 26.06
N GLU A 111 -1.40 14.23 26.63
CA GLU A 111 -1.10 15.33 27.54
C GLU A 111 -1.03 16.67 26.81
N ILE A 112 -0.27 16.74 25.70
CA ILE A 112 -0.06 18.00 24.95
C ILE A 112 -1.24 18.40 24.07
N ARG A 113 -2.18 17.48 23.78
CA ARG A 113 -3.47 17.70 23.11
C ARG A 113 -3.36 18.40 21.74
N PRO A 114 -2.66 17.81 20.77
CA PRO A 114 -2.82 18.25 19.39
C PRO A 114 -4.27 18.06 18.93
N ASP A 115 -4.68 18.72 17.86
CA ASP A 115 -6.06 18.63 17.35
C ASP A 115 -6.35 17.27 16.70
N ALA A 116 -5.34 16.57 16.18
CA ALA A 116 -5.44 15.17 15.78
C ALA A 116 -4.09 14.47 15.69
N ILE A 117 -4.14 13.13 15.67
CA ILE A 117 -3.02 12.24 15.34
C ILE A 117 -3.33 11.51 14.04
N LEU A 118 -2.42 11.57 13.06
CA LEU A 118 -2.53 10.80 11.81
C LEU A 118 -1.93 9.40 12.01
N VAL A 119 -2.73 8.36 11.80
CA VAL A 119 -2.36 6.96 12.13
C VAL A 119 -2.32 6.05 10.91
N GLN A 120 -1.48 5.01 10.96
CA GLN A 120 -1.40 3.94 9.96
C GLN A 120 -1.55 2.55 10.58
N ASP A 121 -0.80 2.26 11.64
CA ASP A 121 -0.71 0.92 12.23
C ASP A 121 -1.94 0.61 13.10
N PHE A 122 -2.49 -0.59 12.95
CA PHE A 122 -3.63 -1.03 13.75
C PHE A 122 -3.32 -1.13 15.25
N ALA A 123 -2.05 -1.34 15.63
CA ALA A 123 -1.64 -1.29 17.04
C ALA A 123 -1.93 0.06 17.68
N VAL A 124 -1.89 1.15 16.90
CA VAL A 124 -2.23 2.48 17.43
C VAL A 124 -3.72 2.54 17.79
N LEU A 125 -4.61 1.96 16.96
CA LEU A 125 -6.05 1.91 17.22
C LEU A 125 -6.33 1.11 18.51
N GLU A 126 -5.67 -0.05 18.68
CA GLU A 126 -5.78 -0.87 19.90
C GLU A 126 -5.31 -0.10 21.14
N LEU A 127 -4.14 0.51 21.08
CA LEU A 127 -3.56 1.23 22.20
C LEU A 127 -4.35 2.49 22.57
N VAL A 128 -4.88 3.21 21.59
CA VAL A 128 -5.75 4.38 21.84
C VAL A 128 -6.98 3.97 22.64
N HIS A 129 -7.60 2.83 22.26
CA HIS A 129 -8.74 2.30 22.99
C HIS A 129 -8.35 1.82 24.39
N GLU A 130 -7.31 0.99 24.51
CA GLU A 130 -6.82 0.43 25.79
C GLU A 130 -6.44 1.52 26.79
N MET A 131 -5.75 2.56 26.34
CA MET A 131 -5.21 3.64 27.19
C MET A 131 -6.20 4.78 27.43
N GLY A 132 -7.37 4.78 26.78
CA GLY A 132 -8.35 5.85 26.90
C GLY A 132 -7.84 7.19 26.33
N ILE A 133 -7.08 7.15 25.26
CA ILE A 133 -6.58 8.36 24.56
C ILE A 133 -7.77 9.11 23.96
N THR A 134 -7.83 10.41 24.15
CA THR A 134 -8.96 11.24 23.73
C THR A 134 -8.65 12.18 22.55
N VAL A 135 -7.39 12.25 22.12
CA VAL A 135 -7.02 13.02 20.93
C VAL A 135 -7.69 12.42 19.69
N PRO A 136 -8.33 13.24 18.84
CA PRO A 136 -8.95 12.79 17.61
C PRO A 136 -7.97 12.05 16.69
N LEU A 137 -8.49 11.07 15.94
CA LEU A 137 -7.70 10.27 15.01
C LEU A 137 -8.10 10.56 13.56
N HIS A 138 -7.10 10.83 12.73
CA HIS A 138 -7.22 10.87 11.27
C HIS A 138 -6.46 9.68 10.68
N THR A 139 -6.94 9.07 9.59
CA THR A 139 -6.10 8.08 8.91
C THR A 139 -4.94 8.76 8.18
N SER A 140 -3.80 8.09 8.11
CA SER A 140 -2.79 8.42 7.10
C SER A 140 -3.23 7.87 5.73
N VAL A 141 -2.76 8.48 4.65
CA VAL A 141 -2.87 7.91 3.31
C VAL A 141 -2.34 6.47 3.24
N MET A 142 -1.40 6.14 4.11
CA MET A 142 -0.77 4.82 4.20
C MET A 142 -1.71 3.71 4.74
N MET A 143 -2.91 4.04 5.25
CA MET A 143 -3.93 3.05 5.62
C MET A 143 -4.68 2.46 4.43
N ASN A 144 -4.35 2.87 3.21
CA ASN A 144 -4.89 2.28 1.99
C ASN A 144 -6.43 2.27 1.93
N THR A 145 -7.05 3.45 2.15
CA THR A 145 -8.50 3.61 2.24
C THR A 145 -9.08 4.06 0.89
N HIS A 146 -9.78 3.17 0.17
CA HIS A 146 -10.24 3.39 -1.20
C HIS A 146 -11.76 3.19 -1.41
N ASN A 147 -12.51 2.88 -0.35
CA ASN A 147 -13.95 2.65 -0.48
C ASN A 147 -14.70 2.93 0.82
N GLU A 148 -16.03 3.09 0.72
CA GLU A 148 -16.89 3.41 1.86
C GLU A 148 -16.93 2.32 2.93
N HIS A 149 -16.75 1.06 2.59
CA HIS A 149 -16.78 -0.04 3.56
C HIS A 149 -15.57 0.01 4.49
N ALA A 150 -14.39 0.38 3.96
CA ALA A 150 -13.20 0.64 4.77
C ALA A 150 -13.41 1.85 5.70
N ILE A 151 -14.03 2.92 5.18
CA ILE A 151 -14.36 4.12 5.98
C ILE A 151 -15.31 3.77 7.13
N GLU A 152 -16.39 3.05 6.86
CA GLU A 152 -17.34 2.62 7.88
C GLU A 152 -16.67 1.77 8.97
N LYS A 153 -15.73 0.90 8.56
CA LYS A 153 -14.96 0.10 9.51
C LYS A 153 -14.07 0.98 10.39
N LEU A 154 -13.37 1.95 9.83
CA LEU A 154 -12.50 2.87 10.56
C LEU A 154 -13.28 3.80 11.51
N LYS A 155 -14.49 4.20 11.15
CA LYS A 155 -15.38 4.98 12.04
C LYS A 155 -15.72 4.22 13.34
N GLU A 156 -15.80 2.88 13.31
CA GLU A 156 -16.00 2.07 14.51
C GLU A 156 -14.87 2.26 15.54
N TYR A 157 -13.68 2.71 15.10
CA TYR A 157 -12.50 2.99 15.93
C TYR A 157 -12.28 4.49 16.20
N GLY A 158 -13.30 5.32 15.99
CA GLY A 158 -13.24 6.75 16.31
C GLY A 158 -12.49 7.60 15.29
N ILE A 159 -12.24 7.09 14.08
CA ILE A 159 -11.66 7.90 13.01
C ILE A 159 -12.67 8.97 12.57
N THR A 160 -12.25 10.23 12.59
CA THR A 160 -13.09 11.39 12.24
C THR A 160 -12.80 11.95 10.86
N ARG A 161 -11.60 11.71 10.32
CA ARG A 161 -11.16 12.16 9.00
C ARG A 161 -10.32 11.10 8.32
N ILE A 162 -10.47 10.97 7.01
CA ILE A 162 -9.62 10.11 6.19
C ILE A 162 -8.75 10.93 5.24
N VAL A 163 -7.45 10.57 5.18
CA VAL A 163 -6.58 10.95 4.07
C VAL A 163 -6.69 9.86 3.03
N VAL A 164 -7.36 10.14 1.93
CA VAL A 164 -7.58 9.17 0.86
C VAL A 164 -6.34 8.92 0.04
N GLY A 165 -6.27 7.75 -0.62
CA GLY A 165 -5.23 7.43 -1.59
C GLY A 165 -5.13 8.51 -2.68
N ARG A 166 -3.90 8.77 -3.14
CA ARG A 166 -3.66 9.75 -4.23
C ARG A 166 -4.24 9.28 -5.55
N GLU A 167 -4.41 7.99 -5.70
CA GLU A 167 -5.00 7.27 -6.83
C GLU A 167 -6.53 7.39 -6.94
N MET A 168 -7.18 8.08 -5.99
CA MET A 168 -8.62 8.30 -6.00
C MET A 168 -9.04 9.47 -6.90
N THR A 169 -10.13 9.30 -7.64
CA THR A 169 -10.74 10.36 -8.44
C THR A 169 -11.64 11.28 -7.61
N LEU A 170 -11.80 12.53 -8.03
CA LEU A 170 -12.70 13.48 -7.35
C LEU A 170 -14.16 13.00 -7.34
N SER A 171 -14.59 12.25 -8.36
CA SER A 171 -15.93 11.67 -8.41
C SER A 171 -16.15 10.60 -7.33
N GLU A 172 -15.15 9.77 -7.05
CA GLU A 172 -15.21 8.79 -5.96
C GLU A 172 -15.22 9.48 -4.58
N LEU A 173 -14.44 10.56 -4.40
CA LEU A 173 -14.40 11.33 -3.15
C LEU A 173 -15.76 11.99 -2.83
N ALA A 174 -16.44 12.51 -3.84
CA ALA A 174 -17.77 13.09 -3.67
C ALA A 174 -18.78 12.06 -3.12
N LEU A 175 -18.68 10.80 -3.55
CA LEU A 175 -19.51 9.71 -3.05
C LEU A 175 -19.16 9.34 -1.60
N PHE A 176 -17.89 9.36 -1.20
CA PHE A 176 -17.48 9.05 0.17
C PHE A 176 -18.15 9.95 1.18
N ARG A 177 -18.03 11.26 0.98
CA ARG A 177 -18.67 12.23 1.88
C ARG A 177 -20.19 12.08 1.90
N ALA A 178 -20.81 11.95 0.73
CA ALA A 178 -22.26 11.80 0.63
C ALA A 178 -22.79 10.56 1.35
N ARG A 179 -22.07 9.44 1.32
CA ARG A 179 -22.52 8.16 1.89
C ARG A 179 -22.14 7.97 3.35
N THR A 180 -20.96 8.43 3.76
CA THR A 180 -20.40 8.14 5.08
C THR A 180 -20.42 9.32 6.04
N GLY A 181 -20.56 10.56 5.54
CA GLY A 181 -20.48 11.78 6.31
C GLY A 181 -19.08 12.11 6.86
N ILE A 182 -18.06 11.29 6.53
CA ILE A 182 -16.68 11.46 7.00
C ILE A 182 -16.05 12.73 6.40
N GLU A 183 -15.13 13.37 7.12
CA GLU A 183 -14.28 14.39 6.54
C GLU A 183 -13.23 13.76 5.62
N VAL A 184 -13.06 14.36 4.44
CA VAL A 184 -12.11 13.91 3.43
C VAL A 184 -10.96 14.90 3.32
N GLU A 185 -9.74 14.41 3.51
CA GLU A 185 -8.49 15.12 3.26
C GLU A 185 -7.86 14.59 1.98
N TYR A 186 -7.47 15.49 1.07
CA TYR A 186 -6.87 15.14 -0.21
C TYR A 186 -5.61 15.95 -0.49
N PHE A 187 -4.60 15.32 -1.06
CA PHE A 187 -3.41 16.04 -1.48
C PHE A 187 -3.72 16.94 -2.66
N MET A 188 -3.34 18.21 -2.56
CA MET A 188 -3.54 19.19 -3.62
C MET A 188 -2.25 19.68 -4.26
N HIS A 189 -1.09 19.46 -3.63
CA HIS A 189 0.20 19.91 -4.14
C HIS A 189 1.35 19.04 -3.61
N GLY A 190 2.35 18.77 -4.46
CA GLY A 190 3.65 18.22 -4.10
C GLY A 190 3.91 16.79 -4.58
N ASP A 191 4.89 16.16 -3.97
CA ASP A 191 5.47 14.86 -4.38
C ASP A 191 4.43 13.73 -4.39
N MET A 192 4.42 12.95 -5.48
CA MET A 192 3.48 11.86 -5.71
C MET A 192 4.18 10.50 -5.63
N CYS A 193 3.51 9.51 -5.02
CA CYS A 193 3.87 8.10 -5.16
C CYS A 193 3.24 7.53 -6.42
N ILE A 194 3.98 6.64 -7.09
CA ILE A 194 3.53 5.89 -8.25
C ILE A 194 2.74 4.65 -7.83
N SER A 195 3.14 4.03 -6.72
CA SER A 195 2.47 2.90 -6.13
C SER A 195 1.26 3.34 -5.31
N GLU A 196 0.26 2.49 -5.24
CA GLU A 196 -0.81 2.61 -4.27
C GLU A 196 -0.25 2.77 -2.86
N SER A 197 -0.91 3.62 -2.07
CA SER A 197 -0.41 4.02 -0.76
C SER A 197 -0.33 2.84 0.19
N GLY A 198 0.85 2.62 0.82
CA GLY A 198 1.07 1.49 1.71
C GLY A 198 1.42 0.17 1.02
N GLN A 199 1.34 0.09 -0.32
CA GLN A 199 1.56 -1.15 -1.09
C GLN A 199 2.88 -1.15 -1.88
N CYS A 200 3.90 -0.40 -1.42
CA CYS A 200 5.25 -0.44 -1.96
C CYS A 200 6.23 -0.92 -0.90
N ILE A 201 6.82 -2.08 -1.12
CA ILE A 201 7.82 -2.70 -0.22
C ILE A 201 9.23 -2.74 -0.81
N HIS A 202 9.43 -2.15 -1.99
CA HIS A 202 10.66 -2.28 -2.77
C HIS A 202 11.91 -1.86 -1.98
N SER A 203 11.84 -0.69 -1.32
CA SER A 203 12.96 -0.21 -0.47
C SER A 203 13.26 -1.11 0.72
N GLY A 204 12.23 -1.68 1.34
CA GLY A 204 12.36 -2.59 2.49
C GLY A 204 13.12 -3.84 2.13
N VAL A 205 12.77 -4.46 1.01
CA VAL A 205 13.38 -5.72 0.56
C VAL A 205 14.81 -5.51 0.05
N LEU A 206 15.07 -4.46 -0.77
CA LEU A 206 16.42 -4.25 -1.32
C LEU A 206 17.41 -3.68 -0.32
N PHE A 207 16.99 -2.77 0.55
CA PHE A 207 17.90 -1.99 1.40
C PHE A 207 17.69 -2.21 2.91
N GLY A 208 16.68 -2.97 3.33
CA GLY A 208 16.24 -3.01 4.72
C GLY A 208 15.67 -1.65 5.20
N GLN A 209 15.32 -0.76 4.25
CA GLN A 209 14.85 0.60 4.51
C GLN A 209 13.39 0.71 4.05
N SER A 210 12.45 0.32 4.92
CA SER A 210 11.03 0.27 4.56
C SER A 210 10.44 1.65 4.30
N GLY A 211 9.78 1.80 3.14
CA GLY A 211 8.95 2.95 2.82
C GLY A 211 7.78 3.11 3.79
N ASN A 212 7.18 2.01 4.23
CA ASN A 212 6.09 1.96 5.21
C ASN A 212 6.56 2.28 6.65
N ARG A 213 7.86 2.38 6.86
CA ARG A 213 8.50 2.76 8.13
C ARG A 213 9.26 4.09 8.05
N GLY A 214 8.92 4.93 7.07
CA GLY A 214 9.47 6.27 6.94
C GLY A 214 10.90 6.34 6.38
N ARG A 215 11.36 5.32 5.66
CA ARG A 215 12.73 5.20 5.12
C ARG A 215 12.77 4.89 3.62
N CYS A 216 11.86 5.48 2.84
CA CYS A 216 11.78 5.24 1.41
C CYS A 216 13.04 5.71 0.66
N MET A 217 13.66 4.81 -0.10
CA MET A 217 14.85 5.07 -0.92
C MET A 217 14.51 5.59 -2.33
N LYS A 218 13.23 5.84 -2.62
CA LYS A 218 12.70 6.39 -3.90
C LYS A 218 13.12 5.61 -5.13
N ILE A 219 12.99 4.30 -5.10
CA ILE A 219 13.27 3.39 -6.23
C ILE A 219 12.49 3.79 -7.50
N CYS A 220 11.27 4.32 -7.35
CA CYS A 220 10.47 4.83 -8.47
C CYS A 220 11.12 5.99 -9.25
N ARG A 221 12.29 6.47 -8.82
CA ARG A 221 13.10 7.47 -9.51
C ARG A 221 14.33 6.88 -10.19
N TRP A 222 14.46 5.56 -10.26
CA TRP A 222 15.50 4.90 -11.02
C TRP A 222 15.16 4.87 -12.52
N PRO A 223 16.16 4.77 -13.38
CA PRO A 223 15.95 4.49 -14.79
C PRO A 223 15.60 3.01 -15.00
N PHE A 224 14.62 2.77 -15.87
CA PHE A 224 14.18 1.43 -16.28
C PHE A 224 14.00 1.38 -17.80
N ALA A 225 14.35 0.24 -18.41
CA ALA A 225 13.94 -0.12 -19.76
C ALA A 225 12.72 -1.03 -19.68
N LEU A 226 11.67 -0.75 -20.46
CA LEU A 226 10.57 -1.69 -20.66
C LEU A 226 11.01 -2.77 -21.66
N ILE A 227 10.92 -4.02 -21.26
CA ILE A 227 11.33 -5.17 -22.07
C ILE A 227 10.19 -6.18 -22.24
N ASP A 228 10.27 -6.95 -23.28
CA ASP A 228 9.56 -8.21 -23.42
C ASP A 228 10.23 -9.24 -22.50
N GLU A 229 9.48 -9.81 -21.58
CA GLU A 229 10.05 -10.69 -20.55
C GLU A 229 10.60 -12.01 -21.11
N GLU A 230 9.99 -12.53 -22.18
CA GLU A 230 10.39 -13.81 -22.78
C GLU A 230 11.64 -13.67 -23.64
N THR A 231 11.74 -12.59 -24.42
CA THR A 231 12.83 -12.39 -25.39
C THR A 231 13.94 -11.48 -24.87
N GLY A 232 13.68 -10.67 -23.83
CA GLY A 232 14.58 -9.65 -23.33
C GLY A 232 14.72 -8.42 -24.25
N ALA A 233 13.93 -8.36 -25.32
CA ALA A 233 13.97 -7.26 -26.27
C ALA A 233 13.46 -5.95 -25.65
N VAL A 234 14.17 -4.84 -25.87
CA VAL A 234 13.73 -3.50 -25.43
C VAL A 234 12.56 -3.05 -26.31
N LEU A 235 11.45 -2.71 -25.68
CA LEU A 235 10.20 -2.34 -26.34
C LEU A 235 10.01 -0.82 -26.46
N ASP A 236 10.71 -0.03 -25.65
CA ASP A 236 10.52 1.41 -25.49
C ASP A 236 11.73 2.23 -25.91
N ALA A 237 12.48 1.76 -26.94
CA ALA A 237 13.68 2.44 -27.46
C ALA A 237 13.41 3.89 -27.90
N ASP A 238 12.20 4.18 -28.38
CA ASP A 238 11.78 5.53 -28.82
C ASP A 238 11.17 6.37 -27.69
N SER A 239 11.19 5.89 -26.44
CA SER A 239 10.66 6.64 -25.29
C SER A 239 11.48 7.91 -25.02
N PRO A 240 10.83 9.01 -24.54
CA PRO A 240 11.53 10.26 -24.21
C PRO A 240 12.63 10.12 -23.15
N GLY A 241 12.60 9.06 -22.34
CA GLY A 241 13.62 8.81 -21.34
C GLY A 241 13.35 7.58 -20.48
N PRO A 242 14.29 7.21 -19.59
CA PRO A 242 14.25 5.96 -18.86
C PRO A 242 13.46 6.01 -17.55
N TYR A 243 13.01 7.17 -17.07
CA TYR A 243 12.39 7.32 -15.75
C TYR A 243 10.89 6.99 -15.75
N LYS A 244 10.56 5.74 -16.05
CA LYS A 244 9.20 5.25 -16.30
C LYS A 244 8.24 5.36 -15.12
N LEU A 245 8.77 5.40 -13.91
CA LEU A 245 8.01 5.45 -12.66
C LEU A 245 8.04 6.83 -11.98
N ALA A 246 8.69 7.82 -12.61
CA ALA A 246 8.92 9.15 -12.06
C ALA A 246 7.71 10.07 -12.25
N LEU A 247 6.66 9.87 -11.46
CA LEU A 247 5.44 10.69 -11.51
C LEU A 247 5.77 12.16 -11.21
N LYS A 248 5.17 13.09 -11.98
CA LYS A 248 5.25 14.53 -11.73
C LYS A 248 4.60 14.93 -10.42
N ASP A 249 4.90 16.12 -9.91
CA ASP A 249 4.30 16.63 -8.68
C ASP A 249 2.83 17.02 -8.93
N MET A 250 1.95 16.71 -7.98
CA MET A 250 0.56 17.16 -8.05
C MET A 250 0.47 18.69 -7.93
N CYS A 251 -0.42 19.30 -8.71
CA CYS A 251 -0.77 20.70 -8.57
C CYS A 251 -2.23 20.94 -8.99
N MET A 252 -3.09 21.10 -7.99
CA MET A 252 -4.54 21.32 -8.17
C MET A 252 -4.94 22.79 -8.19
N TYR A 253 -4.01 23.72 -8.34
CA TYR A 253 -4.28 25.17 -8.24
C TYR A 253 -5.38 25.64 -9.20
N ARG A 254 -5.36 25.17 -10.46
CA ARG A 254 -6.40 25.47 -11.44
C ARG A 254 -7.68 24.67 -11.25
N SER A 255 -7.68 23.72 -10.31
CA SER A 255 -8.79 22.79 -10.05
C SER A 255 -9.40 22.97 -8.65
N ILE A 256 -9.12 24.08 -7.97
CA ILE A 256 -9.70 24.42 -6.65
C ILE A 256 -11.24 24.31 -6.65
N PRO A 257 -11.96 24.84 -7.65
CA PRO A 257 -13.41 24.66 -7.72
C PRO A 257 -13.84 23.20 -7.73
N ALA A 258 -13.14 22.33 -8.45
CA ALA A 258 -13.47 20.92 -8.55
C ALA A 258 -13.24 20.17 -7.22
N LEU A 259 -12.18 20.49 -6.48
CA LEU A 259 -11.92 19.95 -5.14
C LEU A 259 -13.05 20.32 -4.16
N ILE A 260 -13.45 21.59 -4.13
CA ILE A 260 -14.51 22.07 -3.25
C ILE A 260 -15.86 21.43 -3.63
N GLN A 261 -16.18 21.33 -4.93
CA GLN A 261 -17.40 20.71 -5.42
C GLN A 261 -17.44 19.21 -5.14
N ALA A 262 -16.30 18.53 -5.14
CA ALA A 262 -16.17 17.13 -4.72
C ALA A 262 -16.34 16.94 -3.21
N GLY A 263 -16.48 18.02 -2.43
CA GLY A 263 -16.68 17.97 -1.00
C GLY A 263 -15.43 17.62 -0.20
N VAL A 264 -14.24 17.80 -0.78
CA VAL A 264 -12.97 17.71 -0.04
C VAL A 264 -12.97 18.81 1.03
N TYR A 265 -12.75 18.41 2.28
CA TYR A 265 -12.71 19.36 3.39
C TYR A 265 -11.29 19.91 3.62
N SER A 266 -10.29 19.05 3.68
CA SER A 266 -8.91 19.44 3.96
C SER A 266 -8.03 19.32 2.71
N PHE A 267 -7.42 20.43 2.34
CA PHE A 267 -6.54 20.58 1.18
C PHE A 267 -5.09 20.49 1.63
N LYS A 268 -4.52 19.30 1.49
CA LYS A 268 -3.18 18.99 1.99
C LYS A 268 -2.08 19.35 1.00
N ILE A 269 -1.12 20.12 1.47
CA ILE A 269 0.14 20.37 0.76
C ILE A 269 1.18 19.36 1.23
N GLU A 270 1.82 18.61 0.33
CA GLU A 270 3.01 17.82 0.64
C GLU A 270 4.26 18.68 0.52
N GLY A 271 5.20 18.57 1.48
CA GLY A 271 6.43 19.35 1.43
C GLY A 271 7.12 19.58 2.77
N ARG A 272 7.06 18.65 3.73
CA ARG A 272 7.71 18.77 5.04
C ARG A 272 9.20 19.11 4.99
N MET A 273 9.89 18.74 3.91
CA MET A 273 11.32 18.98 3.71
C MET A 273 11.62 20.24 2.88
N ARG A 274 10.66 21.16 2.75
CA ARG A 274 10.80 22.42 2.00
C ARG A 274 11.17 23.57 2.92
N SER A 275 11.81 24.62 2.31
CA SER A 275 12.21 25.82 3.06
C SER A 275 10.98 26.61 3.53
N PRO A 276 11.13 27.42 4.60
CA PRO A 276 10.06 28.29 5.08
C PRO A 276 9.49 29.22 4.01
N GLU A 277 10.36 29.79 3.17
CA GLU A 277 9.93 30.72 2.08
C GLU A 277 9.12 29.99 1.00
N PHE A 278 9.50 28.74 0.70
CA PHE A 278 8.74 27.91 -0.24
C PHE A 278 7.34 27.61 0.31
N ILE A 279 7.24 27.22 1.58
CA ILE A 279 5.97 26.95 2.25
C ILE A 279 5.10 28.19 2.32
N ALA A 280 5.66 29.35 2.75
CA ALA A 280 4.92 30.60 2.79
C ALA A 280 4.34 30.99 1.43
N ARG A 281 5.14 30.85 0.37
CA ARG A 281 4.71 31.12 -1.01
C ARG A 281 3.57 30.21 -1.44
N LEU A 282 3.69 28.89 -1.20
CA LEU A 282 2.62 27.95 -1.53
C LEU A 282 1.33 28.29 -0.79
N VAL A 283 1.40 28.39 0.53
CA VAL A 283 0.23 28.60 1.38
C VAL A 283 -0.47 29.89 1.02
N SER A 284 0.24 31.02 0.91
CA SER A 284 -0.36 32.31 0.55
C SER A 284 -1.01 32.32 -0.83
N THR A 285 -0.39 31.65 -1.81
CA THR A 285 -0.93 31.55 -3.18
C THR A 285 -2.22 30.72 -3.20
N TYR A 286 -2.24 29.57 -2.51
CA TYR A 286 -3.44 28.74 -2.42
C TYR A 286 -4.54 29.39 -1.58
N ARG A 287 -4.18 30.03 -0.46
CA ARG A 287 -5.15 30.73 0.40
C ARG A 287 -5.90 31.82 -0.37
N LYS A 288 -5.15 32.65 -1.10
CA LYS A 288 -5.75 33.70 -1.94
C LYS A 288 -6.74 33.13 -2.97
N ALA A 289 -6.41 32.05 -3.63
CA ALA A 289 -7.27 31.43 -4.64
C ALA A 289 -8.51 30.76 -4.03
N ILE A 290 -8.36 30.08 -2.89
CA ILE A 290 -9.47 29.47 -2.15
C ILE A 290 -10.44 30.55 -1.66
N ASP A 291 -9.93 31.63 -1.06
CA ASP A 291 -10.76 32.75 -0.55
C ASP A 291 -11.50 33.45 -1.70
N ALA A 292 -10.83 33.63 -2.85
CA ALA A 292 -11.48 34.25 -4.02
C ALA A 292 -12.64 33.38 -4.55
N TYR A 293 -12.46 32.05 -4.60
CA TYR A 293 -13.55 31.14 -4.99
C TYR A 293 -14.70 31.13 -4.00
N ILE A 294 -14.40 31.11 -2.70
CA ILE A 294 -15.43 31.12 -1.65
C ILE A 294 -16.23 32.42 -1.69
N ALA A 295 -15.57 33.56 -1.96
CA ALA A 295 -16.21 34.87 -2.01
C ALA A 295 -17.15 35.04 -3.21
N ASP A 296 -16.78 34.51 -4.38
CA ASP A 296 -17.61 34.57 -5.59
C ASP A 296 -17.40 33.28 -6.48
N PRO A 297 -18.11 32.19 -6.17
CA PRO A 297 -17.96 30.94 -6.91
C PRO A 297 -18.37 31.05 -8.39
N ASN A 298 -19.29 31.97 -8.73
CA ASN A 298 -19.80 32.14 -10.10
C ASN A 298 -18.91 33.03 -10.97
N GLY A 299 -18.26 34.01 -10.36
CA GLY A 299 -17.34 34.93 -11.03
C GLY A 299 -15.87 34.48 -10.96
N TYR A 300 -15.57 33.39 -10.26
CA TYR A 300 -14.20 32.93 -10.07
C TYR A 300 -13.50 32.62 -11.36
N THR A 301 -12.33 33.19 -11.53
CA THR A 301 -11.35 32.83 -12.58
C THR A 301 -10.01 32.52 -11.92
N THR A 302 -9.26 31.59 -12.48
CA THR A 302 -7.91 31.27 -11.99
C THR A 302 -7.02 32.52 -12.05
N ASP A 303 -6.36 32.85 -10.95
CA ASP A 303 -5.36 33.90 -10.90
C ASP A 303 -4.09 33.41 -11.63
N GLU A 304 -3.84 33.93 -12.83
CA GLU A 304 -2.70 33.54 -13.66
C GLU A 304 -1.36 34.03 -13.10
N GLU A 305 -1.31 35.07 -12.28
CA GLU A 305 -0.10 35.49 -11.56
C GLU A 305 0.26 34.47 -10.47
N GLY A 306 -0.73 34.04 -9.70
CA GLY A 306 -0.58 32.96 -8.73
C GLY A 306 -0.13 31.67 -9.39
N TRP A 307 -0.71 31.30 -10.54
CA TRP A 307 -0.25 30.14 -11.31
C TRP A 307 1.22 30.26 -11.73
N ARG A 308 1.63 31.41 -12.30
CA ARG A 308 3.04 31.63 -12.68
C ARG A 308 3.96 31.54 -11.49
N THR A 309 3.55 32.11 -10.35
CA THR A 309 4.31 32.01 -9.09
C THR A 309 4.60 30.56 -8.71
N LEU A 310 3.61 29.66 -8.81
CA LEU A 310 3.82 28.25 -8.55
C LEU A 310 4.66 27.57 -9.63
N TYR A 311 4.34 27.83 -10.92
CA TYR A 311 4.97 27.17 -12.05
C TYR A 311 6.47 27.50 -12.19
N ASP A 312 6.85 28.76 -12.02
CA ASP A 312 8.23 29.21 -12.15
C ASP A 312 9.13 28.73 -11.00
N ASN A 313 8.53 28.47 -9.83
CA ASN A 313 9.23 27.99 -8.65
C ASN A 313 9.07 26.48 -8.42
N ARG A 314 8.50 25.74 -9.37
CA ARG A 314 8.29 24.31 -9.22
C ARG A 314 9.61 23.53 -9.20
N VAL A 315 9.62 22.49 -8.37
CA VAL A 315 10.77 21.57 -8.29
C VAL A 315 10.68 20.54 -9.40
N ARG A 316 9.52 19.92 -9.60
CA ARG A 316 9.18 19.02 -10.70
C ARG A 316 8.07 19.64 -11.53
N ASP A 317 7.88 19.14 -12.75
CA ASP A 317 6.71 19.50 -13.54
C ASP A 317 5.42 19.06 -12.84
N TYR A 318 4.32 19.67 -13.21
CA TYR A 318 3.03 19.47 -12.57
C TYR A 318 2.11 18.53 -13.35
N THR A 319 1.27 17.85 -12.58
CA THR A 319 0.16 17.03 -13.06
C THR A 319 -1.05 17.16 -12.14
N THR A 320 -2.24 16.83 -12.65
CA THR A 320 -3.46 16.63 -11.85
C THR A 320 -3.87 15.16 -11.80
N THR A 321 -2.99 14.28 -12.18
CA THR A 321 -3.25 12.87 -12.40
C THR A 321 -4.11 12.25 -11.31
N PHE A 322 -4.77 11.17 -11.59
CA PHE A 322 -5.78 10.52 -10.78
C PHE A 322 -7.02 11.38 -10.45
N ALA A 323 -6.87 12.65 -10.07
CA ALA A 323 -8.03 13.49 -9.72
C ALA A 323 -9.14 13.46 -10.78
N PHE A 324 -8.77 13.33 -12.06
CA PHE A 324 -9.70 13.32 -13.19
C PHE A 324 -9.68 12.03 -14.02
N GLY A 325 -8.85 11.07 -13.67
CA GLY A 325 -8.71 9.79 -14.37
C GLY A 325 -7.35 9.16 -14.19
N GLN A 326 -7.09 8.07 -14.89
CA GLN A 326 -5.80 7.39 -14.80
C GLN A 326 -4.68 8.20 -15.44
N PRO A 327 -3.44 8.11 -14.94
CA PRO A 327 -2.27 8.75 -15.52
C PRO A 327 -2.00 8.31 -16.95
N THR A 328 -1.37 9.23 -17.69
CA THR A 328 -0.87 8.99 -19.04
C THR A 328 0.61 9.31 -19.11
N ALA A 329 1.24 9.08 -20.27
CA ALA A 329 2.66 9.37 -20.48
C ALA A 329 3.04 10.83 -20.15
N VAL A 330 2.10 11.78 -20.32
CA VAL A 330 2.36 13.20 -20.02
C VAL A 330 2.47 13.50 -18.52
N ASP A 331 2.01 12.59 -17.67
CA ASP A 331 2.06 12.74 -16.21
C ASP A 331 3.39 12.24 -15.61
N ILE A 332 4.23 11.60 -16.42
CA ILE A 332 5.52 11.04 -16.01
C ILE A 332 6.66 11.98 -16.43
N GLY A 333 7.60 12.22 -15.53
CA GLY A 333 8.83 12.97 -15.79
C GLY A 333 9.92 12.12 -16.44
N MET A 334 9.63 11.48 -17.59
CA MET A 334 10.47 10.45 -18.21
C MET A 334 11.91 10.88 -18.50
N THR A 335 12.15 12.17 -18.79
CA THR A 335 13.50 12.69 -19.10
C THR A 335 14.38 12.82 -17.86
N GLY A 336 13.81 12.93 -16.69
CA GLY A 336 14.54 13.19 -15.45
C GLY A 336 15.09 14.61 -15.26
N GLU A 337 14.84 15.54 -16.23
CA GLU A 337 15.43 16.89 -16.23
C GLU A 337 15.14 17.70 -14.95
N ARG A 338 14.01 17.44 -14.29
CA ARG A 338 13.58 18.13 -13.07
C ARG A 338 13.62 17.26 -11.82
N GLU A 339 14.38 16.16 -11.82
CA GLU A 339 14.60 15.39 -10.60
C GLU A 339 15.75 16.01 -9.79
N PRO A 340 15.48 16.59 -8.61
CA PRO A 340 16.49 17.36 -7.87
C PRO A 340 17.56 16.48 -7.22
N ARG A 341 17.24 15.21 -6.91
CA ARG A 341 18.14 14.24 -6.29
C ARG A 341 17.66 12.81 -6.50
N PHE A 342 18.61 11.91 -6.72
CA PHE A 342 18.40 10.48 -6.58
C PHE A 342 18.84 10.04 -5.18
N PHE A 343 17.96 9.42 -4.42
CA PHE A 343 18.24 8.94 -3.06
C PHE A 343 19.03 7.65 -3.06
N SER A 344 18.93 6.88 -4.14
CA SER A 344 19.58 5.59 -4.31
C SER A 344 19.82 5.32 -5.79
N GLN A 345 20.62 4.30 -6.06
CA GLN A 345 20.86 3.74 -7.38
C GLN A 345 20.47 2.27 -7.38
N ALA A 346 20.20 1.72 -8.56
CA ALA A 346 19.89 0.31 -8.73
C ALA A 346 21.03 -0.55 -8.16
N VAL A 347 20.65 -1.59 -7.44
CA VAL A 347 21.55 -2.57 -6.84
C VAL A 347 21.09 -3.96 -7.22
N GLU A 348 22.05 -4.86 -7.40
CA GLU A 348 21.72 -6.27 -7.57
C GLU A 348 20.97 -6.77 -6.33
N GLU A 349 19.82 -7.41 -6.54
CA GLU A 349 19.09 -8.07 -5.49
C GLU A 349 19.91 -9.26 -4.97
N ALA A 350 20.17 -9.30 -3.65
CA ALA A 350 20.99 -10.33 -3.06
C ALA A 350 20.32 -11.71 -3.16
N GLY A 351 21.15 -12.72 -3.45
CA GLY A 351 20.74 -14.11 -3.35
C GLY A 351 20.79 -14.64 -1.91
N PHE A 352 21.41 -15.78 -1.71
CA PHE A 352 21.55 -16.42 -0.39
C PHE A 352 22.74 -15.82 0.39
N ALA A 353 22.52 -14.69 1.08
CA ALA A 353 23.43 -14.14 2.09
C ALA A 353 22.89 -14.53 3.47
N ASP A 354 23.16 -15.76 3.91
CA ASP A 354 22.38 -16.48 4.91
C ASP A 354 22.99 -16.53 6.32
N GLU A 355 24.17 -15.91 6.54
CA GLU A 355 24.85 -15.92 7.84
C GLU A 355 23.94 -15.43 8.99
N VAL A 356 23.09 -14.44 8.70
CA VAL A 356 22.15 -13.89 9.68
C VAL A 356 21.10 -14.93 10.05
N LEU A 357 20.44 -15.52 9.07
CA LEU A 357 19.34 -16.46 9.27
C LEU A 357 19.82 -17.78 9.88
N ARG A 358 21.01 -18.28 9.49
CA ARG A 358 21.62 -19.49 10.09
C ARG A 358 21.90 -19.33 11.58
N ALA A 359 22.28 -18.15 12.02
CA ALA A 359 22.61 -17.87 13.42
C ALA A 359 21.38 -17.76 14.33
N GLU A 360 20.19 -17.62 13.77
CA GLU A 360 18.95 -17.42 14.55
C GLU A 360 18.46 -18.76 15.18
N ARG A 361 17.85 -18.65 16.38
CA ARG A 361 17.11 -19.76 16.96
C ARG A 361 15.78 -19.99 16.23
N PRO A 362 15.23 -21.20 16.21
CA PRO A 362 13.88 -21.45 15.69
C PRO A 362 12.81 -20.60 16.41
N MET A 363 11.71 -20.32 15.71
CA MET A 363 10.50 -19.77 16.31
C MET A 363 9.83 -20.85 17.18
N GLU A 364 9.32 -20.47 18.35
CA GLU A 364 8.61 -21.36 19.24
C GLU A 364 7.20 -20.85 19.48
N LYS A 365 6.22 -21.71 19.29
CA LYS A 365 4.82 -21.44 19.60
C LYS A 365 4.19 -22.70 20.17
N GLU A 366 3.68 -22.61 21.41
CA GLU A 366 2.91 -23.70 22.01
C GLU A 366 1.69 -24.02 21.15
N ASN A 367 1.44 -25.29 20.89
CA ASN A 367 0.33 -25.77 20.07
C ASN A 367 0.31 -25.21 18.63
N ALA A 368 1.48 -24.90 18.05
CA ALA A 368 1.56 -24.59 16.63
C ALA A 368 0.92 -25.74 15.83
N PRO A 369 0.01 -25.45 14.88
CA PRO A 369 -0.58 -26.51 14.07
C PRO A 369 0.51 -27.26 13.29
N SER A 370 0.24 -28.54 13.02
CA SER A 370 1.18 -29.39 12.31
C SER A 370 1.41 -28.84 10.89
N ARG A 371 2.50 -28.14 10.67
CA ARG A 371 3.16 -27.78 9.39
C ARG A 371 2.21 -27.64 8.19
N HIS A 372 1.21 -26.80 8.32
CA HIS A 372 0.20 -26.54 7.32
C HIS A 372 0.80 -25.83 6.11
N LEU A 373 0.63 -26.40 4.91
CA LEU A 373 1.13 -25.85 3.65
C LEU A 373 -0.02 -25.21 2.84
N SER A 374 0.05 -23.92 2.63
CA SER A 374 -0.88 -23.19 1.79
C SER A 374 -0.22 -22.74 0.48
N VAL A 375 -1.00 -22.68 -0.60
CA VAL A 375 -0.50 -22.33 -1.93
C VAL A 375 -1.45 -21.35 -2.60
N ARG A 376 -0.96 -20.18 -2.99
CA ARG A 376 -1.72 -19.25 -3.83
C ARG A 376 -1.45 -19.51 -5.29
N VAL A 377 -2.50 -19.61 -6.09
CA VAL A 377 -2.42 -19.96 -7.51
C VAL A 377 -3.30 -19.06 -8.37
N GLY A 378 -2.90 -18.84 -9.63
CA GLY A 378 -3.61 -17.98 -10.57
C GLY A 378 -4.61 -18.72 -11.47
N THR A 379 -4.47 -20.05 -11.65
CA THR A 379 -5.29 -20.81 -12.60
C THR A 379 -5.93 -22.05 -11.95
N VAL A 380 -7.00 -22.55 -12.56
CA VAL A 380 -7.71 -23.77 -12.10
C VAL A 380 -6.79 -24.99 -12.19
N ASP A 381 -5.98 -25.08 -13.25
CA ASP A 381 -5.05 -26.21 -13.43
C ASP A 381 -3.95 -26.19 -12.38
N ALA A 382 -3.40 -25.01 -12.05
CA ALA A 382 -2.42 -24.88 -10.97
C ALA A 382 -3.05 -25.19 -9.59
N ALA A 383 -4.32 -24.85 -9.37
CA ALA A 383 -5.03 -25.21 -8.14
C ALA A 383 -5.17 -26.73 -7.97
N ARG A 384 -5.62 -27.42 -9.02
CA ARG A 384 -5.71 -28.88 -9.01
C ARG A 384 -4.33 -29.53 -8.80
N ALA A 385 -3.32 -29.02 -9.50
CA ALA A 385 -1.95 -29.50 -9.38
C ALA A 385 -1.39 -29.33 -7.95
N ALA A 386 -1.68 -28.20 -7.28
CA ALA A 386 -1.31 -27.95 -5.89
C ALA A 386 -2.01 -28.93 -4.92
N VAL A 387 -3.32 -29.19 -5.11
CA VAL A 387 -4.08 -30.16 -4.32
C VAL A 387 -3.48 -31.57 -4.48
N ASP A 388 -3.20 -31.99 -5.71
CA ASP A 388 -2.62 -33.32 -5.99
C ASP A 388 -1.18 -33.47 -5.46
N ALA A 389 -0.46 -32.36 -5.33
CA ALA A 389 0.88 -32.30 -4.79
C ALA A 389 0.92 -32.25 -3.25
N GLY A 390 -0.21 -32.16 -2.56
CA GLY A 390 -0.30 -32.21 -1.09
C GLY A 390 -0.38 -30.86 -0.40
N ALA A 391 -0.90 -29.83 -1.04
CA ALA A 391 -1.27 -28.58 -0.37
C ALA A 391 -2.45 -28.84 0.61
N ASP A 392 -2.37 -28.30 1.82
CA ASP A 392 -3.46 -28.36 2.81
C ASP A 392 -4.53 -27.28 2.55
N THR A 393 -4.13 -26.15 1.97
CA THR A 393 -5.01 -25.07 1.52
C THR A 393 -4.56 -24.54 0.17
N VAL A 394 -5.52 -24.28 -0.72
CA VAL A 394 -5.29 -23.51 -1.94
C VAL A 394 -6.01 -22.18 -1.85
N TYR A 395 -5.27 -21.08 -2.13
CA TYR A 395 -5.78 -19.74 -2.25
C TYR A 395 -6.03 -19.40 -3.72
N VAL A 396 -7.26 -19.02 -4.05
CA VAL A 396 -7.71 -18.86 -5.44
C VAL A 396 -8.49 -17.57 -5.64
N GLY A 397 -8.47 -17.01 -6.84
CA GLY A 397 -9.14 -15.74 -7.14
C GLY A 397 -8.32 -14.51 -6.73
N GLY A 398 -8.99 -13.40 -6.49
CA GLY A 398 -8.37 -12.09 -6.28
C GLY A 398 -7.96 -11.44 -7.60
N GLU A 399 -6.69 -11.06 -7.73
CA GLU A 399 -6.16 -10.54 -8.99
C GLU A 399 -5.99 -11.68 -10.01
N ALA A 400 -6.48 -11.45 -11.23
CA ALA A 400 -6.26 -12.34 -12.36
C ALA A 400 -5.29 -11.66 -13.34
N PHE A 401 -4.08 -12.16 -13.41
CA PHE A 401 -3.02 -11.60 -14.26
C PHE A 401 -3.15 -12.10 -15.70
N ARG A 402 -3.13 -11.17 -16.66
CA ARG A 402 -3.14 -11.52 -18.10
C ARG A 402 -1.94 -12.43 -18.43
N PRO A 403 -2.10 -13.41 -19.32
CA PRO A 403 -3.30 -13.69 -20.14
C PRO A 403 -4.40 -14.49 -19.40
N ASN A 404 -4.21 -14.83 -18.12
CA ASN A 404 -5.22 -15.54 -17.35
C ASN A 404 -6.49 -14.68 -17.19
N ARG A 405 -7.63 -15.33 -17.07
CA ARG A 405 -8.92 -14.68 -16.90
C ARG A 405 -9.40 -14.80 -15.45
N PRO A 406 -10.22 -13.84 -14.99
CA PRO A 406 -10.87 -13.96 -13.69
C PRO A 406 -11.65 -15.28 -13.57
N TRP A 407 -11.62 -15.86 -12.38
CA TRP A 407 -12.30 -17.09 -12.05
C TRP A 407 -13.82 -16.89 -12.13
N LYS A 408 -14.54 -17.87 -12.69
CA LYS A 408 -15.99 -17.91 -12.71
C LYS A 408 -16.51 -18.64 -11.48
N LEU A 409 -17.76 -18.41 -11.09
CA LEU A 409 -18.37 -19.11 -9.95
C LEU A 409 -18.32 -20.64 -10.12
N THR A 410 -18.52 -21.12 -11.35
CA THR A 410 -18.42 -22.55 -11.69
C THR A 410 -17.01 -23.12 -11.48
N ASP A 411 -15.97 -22.32 -11.65
CA ASP A 411 -14.59 -22.79 -11.43
C ASP A 411 -14.33 -23.05 -9.95
N TYR A 412 -14.90 -22.20 -9.07
CA TYR A 412 -14.85 -22.42 -7.61
C TYR A 412 -15.66 -23.66 -7.20
N GLU A 413 -16.87 -23.83 -7.72
CA GLU A 413 -17.71 -25.02 -7.45
C GLU A 413 -17.02 -26.31 -7.86
N ASP A 414 -16.40 -26.33 -9.04
CA ASP A 414 -15.66 -27.48 -9.57
C ASP A 414 -14.41 -27.77 -8.72
N LEU A 415 -13.68 -26.73 -8.29
CA LEU A 415 -12.51 -26.90 -7.46
C LEU A 415 -12.88 -27.41 -6.05
N VAL A 416 -13.95 -26.88 -5.44
CA VAL A 416 -14.44 -27.35 -4.12
C VAL A 416 -14.75 -28.85 -4.18
N ARG A 417 -15.47 -29.30 -5.22
CA ARG A 417 -15.74 -30.74 -5.43
C ARG A 417 -14.47 -31.54 -5.64
N TYR A 418 -13.53 -31.01 -6.40
CA TYR A 418 -12.23 -31.66 -6.68
C TYR A 418 -11.37 -31.80 -5.43
N ALA A 419 -11.30 -30.75 -4.60
CA ALA A 419 -10.46 -30.69 -3.41
C ALA A 419 -11.06 -31.40 -2.19
N ALA A 420 -12.34 -31.81 -2.25
CA ALA A 420 -13.09 -32.35 -1.12
C ALA A 420 -12.34 -33.46 -0.38
N GLY A 421 -12.12 -33.28 0.93
CA GLY A 421 -11.42 -34.22 1.81
C GLY A 421 -9.89 -34.25 1.61
N ARG A 422 -9.32 -33.41 0.77
CA ARG A 422 -7.88 -33.35 0.49
C ARG A 422 -7.25 -31.99 0.85
N ALA A 423 -7.89 -30.90 0.46
CA ALA A 423 -7.41 -29.54 0.72
C ALA A 423 -8.59 -28.60 0.93
N ARG A 424 -8.35 -27.53 1.67
CA ARG A 424 -9.29 -26.40 1.82
C ARG A 424 -9.18 -25.48 0.61
N VAL A 425 -10.32 -24.94 0.19
CA VAL A 425 -10.42 -23.92 -0.87
C VAL A 425 -10.76 -22.58 -0.23
N VAL A 426 -9.86 -21.63 -0.23
CA VAL A 426 -10.03 -20.29 0.32
C VAL A 426 -9.97 -19.27 -0.80
N VAL A 427 -10.97 -18.39 -0.86
CA VAL A 427 -11.09 -17.40 -1.93
C VAL A 427 -10.38 -16.11 -1.54
N ASN A 428 -9.48 -15.63 -2.40
CA ASN A 428 -8.83 -14.34 -2.21
C ASN A 428 -9.71 -13.19 -2.74
N THR A 429 -9.57 -12.02 -2.11
CA THR A 429 -10.01 -10.75 -2.68
C THR A 429 -8.82 -10.01 -3.28
N PRO A 430 -9.04 -9.02 -4.16
CA PRO A 430 -7.99 -8.09 -4.54
C PRO A 430 -7.38 -7.40 -3.30
N ARG A 431 -6.08 -7.15 -3.33
CA ARG A 431 -5.36 -6.48 -2.22
C ARG A 431 -5.80 -5.04 -2.05
N THR A 432 -6.06 -4.37 -3.16
CA THR A 432 -6.70 -3.05 -3.17
C THR A 432 -8.04 -3.15 -3.87
N THR A 433 -9.03 -2.47 -3.30
CA THR A 433 -10.40 -2.44 -3.82
C THR A 433 -10.87 -1.01 -3.92
N MET A 434 -10.96 -0.50 -5.14
CA MET A 434 -11.48 0.82 -5.40
C MET A 434 -13.00 0.84 -5.27
N ARG A 435 -13.56 2.03 -5.02
CA ARG A 435 -15.01 2.24 -4.93
C ARG A 435 -15.76 1.64 -6.12
N ARG A 436 -15.23 1.79 -7.32
CA ARG A 436 -15.84 1.31 -8.58
C ARG A 436 -15.98 -0.22 -8.66
N GLU A 437 -15.24 -0.96 -7.84
CA GLU A 437 -15.18 -2.44 -7.82
C GLU A 437 -16.10 -3.04 -6.74
N CYS A 438 -16.56 -2.23 -5.78
CA CYS A 438 -17.33 -2.72 -4.63
C CYS A 438 -18.61 -3.46 -5.03
N GLY A 439 -19.34 -2.97 -6.05
CA GLY A 439 -20.60 -3.60 -6.47
C GLY A 439 -20.42 -5.01 -7.05
N GLU A 440 -19.30 -5.25 -7.75
CA GLU A 440 -18.94 -6.59 -8.24
C GLU A 440 -18.62 -7.53 -7.08
N LEU A 441 -17.83 -7.04 -6.11
CA LEU A 441 -17.45 -7.82 -4.94
C LEU A 441 -18.62 -8.13 -4.01
N GLU A 442 -19.58 -7.21 -3.85
CA GLU A 442 -20.81 -7.46 -3.09
C GLU A 442 -21.61 -8.64 -3.67
N GLN A 443 -21.78 -8.65 -4.99
CA GLN A 443 -22.45 -9.76 -5.69
C GLN A 443 -21.65 -11.07 -5.56
N PHE A 444 -20.35 -10.99 -5.68
CA PHE A 444 -19.47 -12.14 -5.54
C PHE A 444 -19.55 -12.74 -4.13
N PHE A 445 -19.43 -11.93 -3.07
CA PHE A 445 -19.54 -12.42 -1.70
C PHE A 445 -20.91 -13.05 -1.39
N ALA A 446 -21.99 -12.48 -1.91
CA ALA A 446 -23.32 -13.08 -1.75
C ALA A 446 -23.38 -14.48 -2.36
N ALA A 447 -22.77 -14.67 -3.54
CA ALA A 447 -22.73 -15.97 -4.22
C ALA A 447 -21.87 -17.01 -3.51
N LEU A 448 -20.81 -16.62 -2.78
CA LEU A 448 -19.91 -17.55 -2.08
C LEU A 448 -20.61 -18.40 -1.00
N ASN A 449 -21.73 -17.92 -0.45
CA ASN A 449 -22.49 -18.67 0.57
C ASN A 449 -23.00 -20.02 0.07
N ASP A 450 -23.25 -20.16 -1.24
CA ASP A 450 -23.84 -21.36 -1.86
C ASP A 450 -22.79 -22.28 -2.50
N ILE A 451 -21.56 -21.80 -2.67
CA ILE A 451 -20.48 -22.54 -3.38
C ILE A 451 -19.80 -23.58 -2.48
N GLY A 452 -19.75 -23.35 -1.16
CA GLY A 452 -19.16 -24.27 -0.21
C GLY A 452 -17.63 -24.15 -0.08
N VAL A 453 -17.05 -22.96 -0.35
CA VAL A 453 -15.65 -22.68 -0.07
C VAL A 453 -15.38 -22.65 1.45
N ASP A 454 -14.14 -22.92 1.87
CA ASP A 454 -13.77 -23.08 3.27
C ASP A 454 -13.44 -21.75 3.98
N GLY A 455 -13.35 -20.64 3.24
CA GLY A 455 -13.03 -19.33 3.81
C GLY A 455 -12.73 -18.27 2.76
N ILE A 456 -12.47 -17.07 3.26
CA ILE A 456 -12.12 -15.89 2.46
C ILE A 456 -10.83 -15.28 3.01
N MET A 457 -9.87 -15.01 2.14
CA MET A 457 -8.70 -14.19 2.45
C MET A 457 -8.94 -12.77 1.92
N VAL A 458 -8.99 -11.81 2.84
CA VAL A 458 -9.26 -10.40 2.51
C VAL A 458 -7.97 -9.60 2.42
N GLY A 459 -7.91 -8.68 1.43
CA GLY A 459 -6.74 -7.86 1.16
C GLY A 459 -6.75 -6.50 1.86
N ASN A 460 -7.91 -6.01 2.33
CA ASN A 460 -8.06 -4.68 2.92
C ASN A 460 -9.28 -4.59 3.85
N LEU A 461 -9.40 -3.48 4.60
CA LEU A 461 -10.50 -3.26 5.54
C LEU A 461 -11.89 -3.23 4.88
N GLY A 462 -11.99 -2.77 3.63
CA GLY A 462 -13.26 -2.74 2.90
C GLY A 462 -13.75 -4.16 2.60
N THR A 463 -12.88 -5.02 2.07
CA THR A 463 -13.21 -6.42 1.82
C THR A 463 -13.45 -7.21 3.11
N LEU A 464 -12.75 -6.87 4.21
CA LEU A 464 -13.06 -7.40 5.54
C LEU A 464 -14.50 -7.07 5.96
N LYS A 465 -14.91 -5.79 5.86
CA LYS A 465 -16.27 -5.35 6.21
C LYS A 465 -17.31 -6.08 5.37
N LEU A 466 -17.09 -6.18 4.05
CA LEU A 466 -17.97 -6.88 3.13
C LEU A 466 -18.09 -8.37 3.47
N ALA A 467 -16.97 -9.07 3.66
CA ALA A 467 -16.95 -10.49 4.01
C ALA A 467 -17.73 -10.77 5.30
N ARG A 468 -17.53 -9.95 6.33
CA ARG A 468 -18.21 -10.08 7.63
C ARG A 468 -19.72 -9.74 7.56
N THR A 469 -20.11 -8.88 6.62
CA THR A 469 -21.50 -8.46 6.46
C THR A 469 -22.31 -9.45 5.60
N LEU A 470 -21.70 -9.96 4.52
CA LEU A 470 -22.40 -10.72 3.49
C LEU A 470 -22.22 -12.23 3.61
N THR A 471 -21.24 -12.71 4.41
CA THR A 471 -20.96 -14.14 4.54
C THR A 471 -20.85 -14.58 6.00
N LYS A 472 -20.91 -15.89 6.22
CA LYS A 472 -20.58 -16.55 7.51
C LYS A 472 -19.27 -17.32 7.45
N LEU A 473 -18.54 -17.21 6.34
CA LEU A 473 -17.30 -17.93 6.12
C LEU A 473 -16.19 -17.44 7.06
N PRO A 474 -15.25 -18.31 7.44
CA PRO A 474 -14.01 -17.91 8.12
C PRO A 474 -13.25 -16.89 7.28
N VAL A 475 -12.75 -15.83 7.92
CA VAL A 475 -12.01 -14.74 7.25
C VAL A 475 -10.58 -14.73 7.72
N GLN A 476 -9.64 -14.54 6.80
CA GLN A 476 -8.19 -14.45 7.02
C GLN A 476 -7.67 -13.15 6.41
N ALA A 477 -6.59 -12.56 6.99
CA ALA A 477 -5.95 -11.36 6.46
C ALA A 477 -4.75 -11.72 5.58
N ASP A 478 -4.69 -11.12 4.38
CA ASP A 478 -3.51 -11.22 3.50
C ASP A 478 -2.37 -10.27 3.96
N HIS A 479 -1.17 -10.45 3.43
CA HIS A 479 0.02 -9.65 3.75
C HIS A 479 -0.14 -8.15 3.48
N SER A 480 -1.07 -7.77 2.59
CA SER A 480 -1.41 -6.37 2.27
C SER A 480 -1.99 -5.57 3.45
N PHE A 481 -2.39 -6.24 4.54
CA PHE A 481 -2.69 -5.57 5.81
C PHE A 481 -1.44 -5.02 6.52
N ASN A 482 -0.24 -5.28 5.99
CA ASN A 482 1.02 -4.77 6.52
C ASN A 482 1.22 -5.10 8.03
N ILE A 483 0.95 -6.34 8.43
CA ILE A 483 1.09 -6.78 9.83
C ILE A 483 2.56 -6.77 10.25
N PHE A 484 2.89 -5.90 11.19
CA PHE A 484 4.27 -5.66 11.66
C PHE A 484 4.47 -5.89 13.16
N ASN A 485 3.38 -6.13 13.91
CA ASN A 485 3.39 -6.39 15.35
C ASN A 485 2.22 -7.28 15.78
N HIS A 486 2.28 -7.81 17.01
CA HIS A 486 1.24 -8.71 17.51
C HIS A 486 -0.06 -7.99 17.92
N LEU A 487 -0.03 -6.67 18.23
CA LEU A 487 -1.25 -5.92 18.54
C LEU A 487 -2.10 -5.70 17.27
N ALA A 488 -1.47 -5.54 16.10
CA ALA A 488 -2.21 -5.54 14.85
C ALA A 488 -2.97 -6.88 14.63
N ILE A 489 -2.40 -8.01 15.10
CA ILE A 489 -3.10 -9.31 15.07
C ILE A 489 -4.24 -9.35 16.10
N THR A 490 -4.10 -8.70 17.26
CA THR A 490 -5.19 -8.55 18.23
C THR A 490 -6.36 -7.81 17.60
N PHE A 491 -6.09 -6.67 16.93
CA PHE A 491 -7.10 -5.94 16.15
C PHE A 491 -7.83 -6.85 15.15
N LEU A 492 -7.09 -7.65 14.38
CA LEU A 492 -7.70 -8.56 13.41
C LEU A 492 -8.58 -9.61 14.09
N LYS A 493 -8.14 -10.19 15.23
CA LYS A 493 -8.93 -11.16 16.00
C LYS A 493 -10.23 -10.56 16.50
N GLU A 494 -10.20 -9.35 17.04
CA GLU A 494 -11.40 -8.64 17.52
C GLU A 494 -12.38 -8.33 16.38
N ASN A 495 -11.85 -8.21 15.16
CA ASN A 495 -12.65 -8.09 13.93
C ASN A 495 -13.10 -9.44 13.35
N GLY A 496 -12.87 -10.54 14.08
CA GLY A 496 -13.38 -11.88 13.78
C GLY A 496 -12.59 -12.62 12.70
N LEU A 497 -11.30 -12.26 12.49
CA LEU A 497 -10.42 -13.02 11.63
C LEU A 497 -9.85 -14.23 12.37
N THR A 498 -9.45 -15.24 11.59
CA THR A 498 -8.98 -16.54 12.11
C THR A 498 -7.50 -16.78 11.89
N MET A 499 -6.85 -16.04 11.01
CA MET A 499 -5.42 -16.10 10.68
C MET A 499 -4.97 -14.78 10.08
N ALA A 500 -3.68 -14.46 10.19
CA ALA A 500 -3.06 -13.29 9.56
C ALA A 500 -1.77 -13.68 8.85
N THR A 501 -1.58 -13.19 7.60
CA THR A 501 -0.32 -13.32 6.87
C THR A 501 0.57 -12.13 7.22
N ALA A 502 1.80 -12.42 7.64
CA ALA A 502 2.78 -11.41 8.04
C ALA A 502 3.33 -10.63 6.83
N SER A 503 3.76 -9.37 7.06
CA SER A 503 4.36 -8.52 6.02
C SER A 503 5.66 -9.11 5.47
N TYR A 504 5.91 -8.94 4.18
CA TYR A 504 7.17 -9.30 3.51
C TYR A 504 8.39 -8.47 3.96
N GLU A 505 8.18 -7.32 4.60
CA GLU A 505 9.26 -6.42 5.01
C GLU A 505 9.88 -6.79 6.37
N LEU A 506 9.36 -7.82 7.04
CA LEU A 506 9.85 -8.26 8.34
C LEU A 506 11.21 -8.96 8.23
N SER A 507 12.12 -8.64 9.15
CA SER A 507 13.27 -9.50 9.42
C SER A 507 12.82 -10.78 10.12
N PHE A 508 13.69 -11.81 10.15
CA PHE A 508 13.38 -13.05 10.88
C PHE A 508 13.09 -12.80 12.35
N GLN A 509 13.83 -11.91 13.01
CA GLN A 509 13.66 -11.58 14.43
C GLN A 509 12.31 -10.92 14.68
N GLN A 510 11.88 -9.99 13.81
CA GLN A 510 10.57 -9.34 13.90
C GLN A 510 9.43 -10.35 13.70
N LEU A 511 9.53 -11.21 12.67
CA LEU A 511 8.54 -12.26 12.43
C LEU A 511 8.44 -13.21 13.62
N ARG A 512 9.59 -13.66 14.19
CA ARG A 512 9.62 -14.51 15.37
C ARG A 512 8.90 -13.85 16.55
N GLN A 513 9.16 -12.59 16.85
CA GLN A 513 8.48 -11.86 17.93
C GLN A 513 6.96 -11.78 17.71
N ILE A 514 6.53 -11.61 16.46
CA ILE A 514 5.11 -11.63 16.14
C ILE A 514 4.53 -13.02 16.40
N VAL A 515 5.13 -14.07 15.85
CA VAL A 515 4.65 -15.45 15.97
C VAL A 515 4.53 -15.87 17.44
N GLU A 516 5.57 -15.61 18.23
CA GLU A 516 5.64 -16.01 19.66
C GLU A 516 4.59 -15.29 20.51
N ASN A 517 4.17 -14.06 20.15
CA ASN A 517 3.22 -13.25 20.93
C ASN A 517 1.80 -13.15 20.30
N ALA A 518 1.61 -13.59 19.09
CA ALA A 518 0.33 -13.45 18.39
C ALA A 518 -0.80 -14.27 19.02
N VAL A 519 -2.00 -13.72 19.06
CA VAL A 519 -3.23 -14.34 19.56
C VAL A 519 -3.98 -15.16 18.49
N LEU A 520 -3.54 -15.07 17.23
CA LEU A 520 -3.99 -15.88 16.10
C LEU A 520 -2.82 -16.65 15.48
N PRO A 521 -3.08 -17.73 14.74
CA PRO A 521 -2.07 -18.32 13.86
C PRO A 521 -1.51 -17.30 12.88
N VAL A 522 -0.20 -17.30 12.70
CA VAL A 522 0.51 -16.43 11.76
C VAL A 522 0.97 -17.26 10.57
N GLU A 523 0.59 -16.82 9.37
CA GLU A 523 1.11 -17.33 8.11
C GLU A 523 2.28 -16.47 7.65
N ALA A 524 3.29 -17.09 7.04
CA ALA A 524 4.35 -16.39 6.33
C ALA A 524 4.60 -17.01 4.96
N VAL A 525 4.91 -16.16 3.98
CA VAL A 525 5.36 -16.64 2.68
C VAL A 525 6.78 -17.15 2.79
N ILE A 526 6.98 -18.37 2.33
CA ILE A 526 8.25 -19.10 2.43
C ILE A 526 8.88 -19.38 1.05
N HIS A 527 8.09 -19.27 -0.01
CA HIS A 527 8.54 -19.47 -1.39
C HIS A 527 7.68 -18.71 -2.38
N GLY A 528 8.28 -18.26 -3.46
CA GLY A 528 7.62 -17.80 -4.67
C GLY A 528 7.79 -16.32 -4.95
N ALA A 529 7.07 -15.88 -5.97
CA ALA A 529 7.07 -14.50 -6.42
C ALA A 529 6.42 -13.58 -5.38
N TYR A 530 7.03 -12.45 -5.11
CA TYR A 530 6.42 -11.42 -4.27
C TYR A 530 6.51 -10.05 -4.91
N GLU A 531 5.43 -9.31 -4.76
CA GLU A 531 5.29 -8.02 -5.39
C GLU A 531 6.09 -6.95 -4.66
N SER A 532 6.72 -6.09 -5.43
CA SER A 532 7.44 -4.93 -4.92
C SER A 532 6.54 -3.71 -4.78
N MET A 533 5.58 -3.54 -5.71
CA MET A 533 4.61 -2.44 -5.70
C MET A 533 3.41 -2.73 -6.60
N ILE A 534 2.27 -2.11 -6.26
CA ILE A 534 1.05 -2.09 -7.07
C ILE A 534 0.83 -0.67 -7.56
N CYS A 535 0.51 -0.50 -8.85
CA CYS A 535 0.32 0.81 -9.48
C CYS A 535 -1.01 0.85 -10.23
N ASP A 536 -1.87 1.82 -9.91
CA ASP A 536 -3.20 1.94 -10.55
C ASP A 536 -3.12 2.58 -11.93
N TYR A 537 -2.26 2.04 -12.79
CA TYR A 537 -2.22 2.34 -14.22
C TYR A 537 -1.35 1.33 -14.99
N ASN A 538 -1.44 1.38 -16.33
CA ASN A 538 -0.84 0.42 -17.23
C ASN A 538 0.42 0.98 -17.90
N PHE A 539 1.62 0.57 -17.45
CA PHE A 539 2.90 1.05 -17.98
C PHE A 539 3.12 0.75 -19.47
N PRO A 540 2.82 -0.47 -19.99
CA PRO A 540 2.91 -0.73 -21.40
C PRO A 540 2.04 0.22 -22.26
N ALA A 541 0.82 0.47 -21.82
CA ALA A 541 -0.08 1.41 -22.50
C ALA A 541 0.46 2.83 -22.58
N MET A 542 1.27 3.24 -21.60
CA MET A 542 1.90 4.57 -21.56
C MET A 542 3.18 4.65 -22.37
N SER A 543 3.87 3.52 -22.55
CA SER A 543 5.21 3.46 -23.16
C SER A 543 5.18 3.05 -24.63
N LEU A 544 4.13 2.32 -25.06
CA LEU A 544 4.04 1.76 -26.40
C LEU A 544 3.05 2.53 -27.27
N PRO A 545 3.47 3.09 -28.43
CA PRO A 545 2.64 3.95 -29.28
C PRO A 545 1.33 3.31 -29.75
N ASN A 546 1.31 2.00 -29.94
CA ASN A 546 0.18 1.25 -30.49
C ASN A 546 -0.63 0.47 -29.44
N TYR A 547 -0.29 0.60 -28.16
CA TYR A 547 -0.98 -0.17 -27.11
C TYR A 547 -2.44 0.25 -26.94
N SER A 548 -2.76 1.50 -27.24
CA SER A 548 -4.13 2.03 -27.20
C SER A 548 -5.04 1.50 -28.30
N ASP A 549 -4.49 0.91 -29.36
CA ASP A 549 -5.25 0.12 -30.31
C ASP A 549 -5.64 -1.20 -29.67
N LEU A 550 -6.72 -1.17 -28.88
CA LEU A 550 -7.31 -2.31 -28.13
C LEU A 550 -7.66 -3.53 -29.03
N ALA A 551 -7.38 -3.43 -30.34
CA ALA A 551 -7.56 -4.47 -31.33
C ALA A 551 -6.43 -5.48 -31.43
N ALA A 552 -5.30 -5.29 -30.72
CA ALA A 552 -4.16 -6.22 -30.79
C ALA A 552 -4.07 -7.07 -29.49
N PRO A 553 -4.74 -8.25 -29.43
CA PRO A 553 -4.62 -9.17 -28.27
C PRO A 553 -3.19 -9.50 -27.94
N GLU A 554 -2.30 -9.53 -28.93
CA GLU A 554 -0.88 -9.80 -28.81
C GLU A 554 -0.13 -8.83 -27.87
N LEU A 555 -0.55 -7.56 -27.82
CA LEU A 555 0.02 -6.58 -26.88
C LEU A 555 -0.59 -6.70 -25.48
N LEU A 556 -1.86 -7.09 -25.38
CA LEU A 556 -2.55 -7.21 -24.12
C LEU A 556 -2.07 -8.43 -23.31
N ASP A 557 -1.77 -9.53 -23.98
CA ASP A 557 -1.40 -10.81 -23.37
C ASP A 557 0.13 -11.02 -23.31
N ARG A 558 0.93 -10.08 -23.83
CA ARG A 558 2.38 -10.12 -23.75
C ARG A 558 2.86 -9.98 -22.31
N LEU A 559 3.92 -10.70 -21.95
CA LEU A 559 4.59 -10.57 -20.66
C LEU A 559 5.63 -9.45 -20.71
N TYR A 560 5.48 -8.48 -19.83
CA TYR A 560 6.34 -7.32 -19.73
C TYR A 560 7.21 -7.38 -18.48
N ALA A 561 8.40 -6.75 -18.55
CA ALA A 561 9.23 -6.51 -17.38
C ALA A 561 9.95 -5.16 -17.47
N PHE A 562 10.34 -4.63 -16.31
CA PHE A 562 11.31 -3.56 -16.22
C PHE A 562 12.70 -4.14 -15.98
N ARG A 563 13.68 -3.66 -16.74
CA ARG A 563 15.09 -3.94 -16.49
C ARG A 563 15.75 -2.69 -15.92
N ASP A 564 16.31 -2.79 -14.72
CA ASP A 564 17.06 -1.73 -14.06
C ASP A 564 18.52 -1.65 -14.53
N GLU A 565 19.29 -0.64 -14.08
CA GLU A 565 20.70 -0.44 -14.43
C GLU A 565 21.66 -1.50 -13.83
N ALA A 566 21.25 -2.21 -12.79
CA ALA A 566 22.00 -3.32 -12.22
C ALA A 566 21.74 -4.65 -12.94
N GLY A 567 20.83 -4.65 -13.93
CA GLY A 567 20.45 -5.83 -14.71
C GLY A 567 19.30 -6.63 -14.10
N GLY A 568 18.71 -6.18 -13.01
CA GLY A 568 17.52 -6.79 -12.41
C GLY A 568 16.33 -6.75 -13.37
N VAL A 569 15.64 -7.90 -13.52
CA VAL A 569 14.45 -8.02 -14.36
C VAL A 569 13.22 -8.15 -13.46
N HIS A 570 12.43 -7.10 -13.43
CA HIS A 570 11.25 -6.96 -12.59
C HIS A 570 9.99 -7.25 -13.41
N SER A 571 9.42 -8.43 -13.30
CA SER A 571 8.21 -8.84 -14.03
C SER A 571 7.07 -7.87 -13.77
N ILE A 572 6.31 -7.53 -14.80
CA ILE A 572 5.09 -6.74 -14.71
C ILE A 572 3.91 -7.64 -15.02
N ARG A 573 2.94 -7.72 -14.11
CA ARG A 573 1.68 -8.43 -14.32
C ARG A 573 0.54 -7.42 -14.33
N ILE A 574 -0.33 -7.53 -15.32
CA ILE A 574 -1.48 -6.63 -15.49
C ILE A 574 -2.72 -7.39 -15.04
N ASP A 575 -3.42 -6.87 -14.04
CA ASP A 575 -4.65 -7.49 -13.54
C ASP A 575 -5.87 -7.16 -14.41
N GLN A 576 -7.02 -7.73 -14.06
CA GLN A 576 -8.30 -7.52 -14.75
C GLN A 576 -8.79 -6.06 -14.71
N TYR A 577 -8.29 -5.25 -13.79
CA TYR A 577 -8.63 -3.82 -13.65
C TYR A 577 -7.65 -2.90 -14.37
N GLY A 578 -6.58 -3.47 -14.98
CA GLY A 578 -5.52 -2.74 -15.69
C GLY A 578 -4.43 -2.18 -14.78
N ARG A 579 -4.36 -2.58 -13.51
CA ARG A 579 -3.26 -2.24 -12.60
C ARG A 579 -2.02 -3.06 -12.92
N ASN A 580 -0.86 -2.45 -12.68
CA ASN A 580 0.40 -3.15 -12.78
C ASN A 580 0.90 -3.59 -11.40
N HIS A 581 1.24 -4.87 -11.34
CA HIS A 581 1.89 -5.52 -10.23
C HIS A 581 3.34 -5.76 -10.63
N ILE A 582 4.27 -5.06 -9.98
CA ILE A 582 5.71 -5.18 -10.26
C ILE A 582 6.32 -6.14 -9.25
N TYR A 583 7.01 -7.15 -9.75
CA TYR A 583 7.66 -8.18 -8.93
C TYR A 583 9.13 -7.87 -8.70
N PHE A 584 9.71 -8.47 -7.67
CA PHE A 584 11.15 -8.48 -7.48
C PHE A 584 11.83 -9.34 -8.56
N ALA A 585 13.13 -9.06 -8.79
CA ALA A 585 13.92 -9.84 -9.74
C ALA A 585 14.24 -11.25 -9.26
N LYS A 586 14.05 -11.55 -7.97
CA LYS A 586 14.26 -12.88 -7.39
C LYS A 586 13.01 -13.36 -6.66
N ASP A 587 12.72 -14.65 -6.75
CA ASP A 587 11.70 -15.31 -5.95
C ASP A 587 12.24 -15.61 -4.54
N LEU A 588 11.37 -15.47 -3.54
CA LEU A 588 11.69 -15.87 -2.17
C LEU A 588 11.87 -17.39 -2.10
N CYS A 589 12.88 -17.85 -1.39
CA CYS A 589 13.06 -19.28 -1.09
C CYS A 589 13.67 -19.47 0.30
N LEU A 590 12.87 -19.94 1.23
CA LEU A 590 13.30 -20.24 2.60
C LEU A 590 13.46 -21.76 2.84
N TYR A 591 13.46 -22.56 1.75
CA TYR A 591 13.60 -24.01 1.83
C TYR A 591 14.79 -24.47 2.70
N PRO A 592 16.01 -23.87 2.60
CA PRO A 592 17.15 -24.30 3.42
C PRO A 592 17.02 -24.01 4.91
N TYR A 593 15.98 -23.30 5.35
CA TYR A 593 15.81 -22.78 6.72
C TYR A 593 14.46 -23.13 7.33
N LEU A 594 13.71 -24.07 6.77
CA LEU A 594 12.34 -24.39 7.21
C LEU A 594 12.25 -24.73 8.70
N GLU A 595 13.29 -25.33 9.27
CA GLU A 595 13.34 -25.65 10.69
C GLU A 595 13.30 -24.40 11.58
N LYS A 596 13.76 -23.24 11.08
CA LYS A 596 13.73 -21.98 11.81
C LYS A 596 12.30 -21.44 11.99
N PHE A 597 11.41 -21.81 11.10
CA PHE A 597 10.03 -21.32 11.05
C PHE A 597 9.02 -22.24 11.73
N SER A 598 9.44 -23.06 12.67
CA SER A 598 8.63 -24.12 13.30
C SER A 598 7.37 -23.62 14.04
N GLY A 599 7.33 -22.35 14.44
CA GLY A 599 6.18 -21.74 15.13
C GLY A 599 5.08 -21.18 14.21
N LEU A 600 5.23 -21.23 12.89
CA LEU A 600 4.22 -20.71 11.96
C LEU A 600 2.92 -21.51 12.03
N GLY A 601 1.80 -20.80 11.89
CA GLY A 601 0.47 -21.38 11.71
C GLY A 601 0.25 -21.94 10.29
N SER A 602 0.90 -21.36 9.28
CA SER A 602 0.87 -21.83 7.89
C SER A 602 2.14 -21.40 7.16
N TYR A 603 2.59 -22.24 6.25
CA TYR A 603 3.72 -22.02 5.35
C TYR A 603 3.15 -21.77 3.95
N ARG A 604 3.32 -20.55 3.42
CA ARG A 604 2.68 -20.14 2.17
C ARG A 604 3.63 -20.14 0.99
N ILE A 605 3.19 -20.74 -0.12
CA ILE A 605 3.83 -20.65 -1.44
C ILE A 605 3.03 -19.66 -2.31
N GLU A 606 3.71 -18.65 -2.86
CA GLU A 606 3.15 -17.73 -3.86
C GLU A 606 3.45 -18.22 -5.27
N ALA A 607 2.50 -18.91 -5.87
CA ALA A 607 2.58 -19.50 -7.20
C ALA A 607 1.57 -18.89 -8.18
N GLN A 608 1.13 -17.65 -7.95
CA GLN A 608 0.05 -17.03 -8.72
C GLN A 608 0.39 -16.87 -10.21
N ASP A 609 1.64 -16.66 -10.56
CA ASP A 609 2.12 -16.57 -11.94
C ASP A 609 2.93 -17.79 -12.41
N TYR A 610 2.87 -18.90 -11.65
CA TYR A 610 3.55 -20.16 -12.02
C TYR A 610 2.64 -21.07 -12.85
N THR A 611 3.26 -21.90 -13.69
CA THR A 611 2.53 -22.95 -14.39
C THR A 611 2.10 -24.08 -13.44
N ALA A 612 1.14 -24.90 -13.86
CA ALA A 612 0.65 -26.02 -13.06
C ALA A 612 1.77 -27.03 -12.72
N ASP A 613 2.65 -27.34 -13.66
CA ASP A 613 3.75 -28.29 -13.47
C ASP A 613 4.78 -27.77 -12.47
N VAL A 614 5.20 -26.51 -12.61
CA VAL A 614 6.12 -25.86 -11.66
C VAL A 614 5.51 -25.79 -10.26
N THR A 615 4.23 -25.39 -10.17
CA THR A 615 3.49 -25.36 -8.90
C THR A 615 3.47 -26.74 -8.23
N ALA A 616 3.11 -27.79 -8.97
CA ALA A 616 3.04 -29.14 -8.43
C ALA A 616 4.39 -29.62 -7.89
N GLU A 617 5.47 -29.34 -8.60
CA GLU A 617 6.79 -29.82 -8.20
C GLU A 617 7.31 -29.10 -6.96
N ILE A 618 7.18 -27.78 -6.91
CA ILE A 618 7.53 -26.97 -5.73
C ILE A 618 6.72 -27.44 -4.51
N VAL A 619 5.40 -27.61 -4.66
CA VAL A 619 4.53 -28.07 -3.56
C VAL A 619 4.96 -29.44 -3.04
N ARG A 620 5.27 -30.41 -3.92
CA ARG A 620 5.76 -31.74 -3.49
C ARG A 620 7.06 -31.66 -2.69
N ILE A 621 8.01 -30.83 -3.13
CA ILE A 621 9.28 -30.64 -2.43
C ILE A 621 9.05 -30.06 -1.04
N TYR A 622 8.26 -29.00 -0.92
CA TYR A 622 7.95 -28.38 0.37
C TYR A 622 7.13 -29.30 1.27
N ARG A 623 6.14 -30.04 0.73
CA ARG A 623 5.37 -31.01 1.50
C ARG A 623 6.28 -32.10 2.08
N ALA A 624 7.14 -32.70 1.25
CA ALA A 624 8.07 -33.72 1.71
C ALA A 624 9.03 -33.19 2.79
N ALA A 625 9.53 -31.96 2.66
CA ALA A 625 10.38 -31.34 3.66
C ALA A 625 9.65 -31.10 5.00
N LEU A 626 8.42 -30.59 4.94
CA LEU A 626 7.59 -30.35 6.13
C LEU A 626 7.20 -31.67 6.82
N ASP A 627 6.94 -32.72 6.08
CA ASP A 627 6.64 -34.06 6.63
C ASP A 627 7.87 -34.66 7.32
N ARG A 628 9.07 -34.51 6.76
CA ARG A 628 10.32 -34.92 7.41
C ARG A 628 10.55 -34.16 8.72
N LEU A 629 10.33 -32.84 8.72
CA LEU A 629 10.43 -32.03 9.94
C LEU A 629 9.38 -32.44 11.00
N ALA A 630 8.16 -32.77 10.57
CA ALA A 630 7.12 -33.25 11.49
C ALA A 630 7.48 -34.62 12.12
N ALA A 631 8.21 -35.46 11.39
CA ALA A 631 8.73 -36.72 11.89
C ALA A 631 10.02 -36.57 12.72
N GLY A 632 10.48 -35.34 13.00
CA GLY A 632 11.72 -35.07 13.76
C GLY A 632 13.02 -35.26 12.97
N GLY A 633 12.94 -35.35 11.65
CA GLY A 633 14.08 -35.45 10.75
C GLY A 633 14.54 -34.08 10.21
N ASP A 634 15.59 -34.09 9.39
CA ASP A 634 16.07 -32.92 8.66
C ASP A 634 15.15 -32.61 7.48
N GLY A 635 14.63 -31.39 7.42
CA GLY A 635 13.81 -30.91 6.31
C GLY A 635 14.61 -30.68 5.01
N TYR A 636 15.87 -30.32 5.12
CA TYR A 636 16.71 -29.95 3.99
C TYR A 636 17.25 -31.15 3.22
N ARG A 637 17.24 -31.06 1.90
CA ARG A 637 17.93 -31.97 0.95
C ARG A 637 18.56 -31.14 -0.17
N ALA A 638 19.88 -31.27 -0.37
CA ALA A 638 20.59 -30.50 -1.40
C ALA A 638 20.00 -30.75 -2.81
N ALA A 639 19.69 -31.99 -3.18
CA ALA A 639 19.10 -32.30 -4.49
C ALA A 639 17.71 -31.64 -4.69
N GLU A 640 16.90 -31.50 -3.64
CA GLU A 640 15.61 -30.77 -3.71
C GLU A 640 15.82 -29.26 -3.86
N PHE A 641 16.82 -28.70 -3.20
CA PHE A 641 17.18 -27.30 -3.35
C PHE A 641 17.73 -26.99 -4.75
N ASP A 642 18.61 -27.85 -5.29
CA ASP A 642 19.11 -27.75 -6.66
C ASP A 642 17.93 -27.81 -7.65
N ARG A 643 16.97 -28.69 -7.41
CA ARG A 643 15.79 -28.81 -8.25
C ARG A 643 14.90 -27.56 -8.17
N LEU A 644 14.67 -26.99 -6.97
CA LEU A 644 13.96 -25.72 -6.82
C LEU A 644 14.64 -24.60 -7.62
N THR A 645 15.97 -24.53 -7.59
CA THR A 645 16.75 -23.55 -8.34
C THR A 645 16.61 -23.72 -9.86
N GLU A 646 16.51 -24.96 -10.32
CA GLU A 646 16.38 -25.27 -11.75
C GLU A 646 14.99 -24.90 -12.32
N ILE A 647 13.92 -25.18 -11.54
CA ILE A 647 12.52 -24.99 -12.01
C ILE A 647 11.94 -23.62 -11.71
N ALA A 648 12.55 -22.85 -10.81
CA ALA A 648 12.04 -21.52 -10.45
C ALA A 648 12.03 -20.58 -11.67
N PRO A 649 10.92 -19.87 -11.92
CA PRO A 649 10.82 -18.92 -13.03
C PRO A 649 11.82 -17.77 -12.93
N ARG A 650 12.24 -17.41 -11.72
CA ARG A 650 13.21 -16.36 -11.41
C ARG A 650 14.32 -16.90 -10.51
N PRO A 651 15.51 -16.28 -10.50
CA PRO A 651 16.55 -16.62 -9.54
C PRO A 651 16.01 -16.57 -8.10
N LEU A 652 16.56 -17.39 -7.20
CA LEU A 652 16.10 -17.48 -5.82
C LEU A 652 16.90 -16.60 -4.87
N GLY A 653 16.24 -16.09 -3.81
CA GLY A 653 16.83 -15.28 -2.76
C GLY A 653 16.07 -15.40 -1.44
N ILE A 654 16.58 -14.76 -0.38
CA ILE A 654 15.96 -14.81 0.96
C ILE A 654 15.31 -13.49 1.40
N GLY A 655 15.17 -12.54 0.49
CA GLY A 655 14.50 -11.28 0.75
C GLY A 655 15.02 -10.52 1.97
N THR A 656 14.12 -10.05 2.81
CA THR A 656 14.44 -9.28 4.03
C THR A 656 15.08 -10.11 5.15
N TYR A 657 15.03 -11.42 5.08
CA TYR A 657 15.59 -12.32 6.11
C TYR A 657 17.11 -12.26 6.22
N ARG A 658 17.79 -11.62 5.27
CA ARG A 658 19.23 -11.29 5.32
C ARG A 658 19.58 -10.13 6.25
N PHE A 659 18.60 -9.31 6.62
CA PHE A 659 18.84 -8.16 7.48
C PHE A 659 18.69 -8.52 8.95
N ARG A 660 19.66 -8.06 9.75
CA ARG A 660 19.48 -7.98 11.19
C ARG A 660 18.62 -6.78 11.51
N GLN A 661 17.77 -6.89 12.50
CA GLN A 661 17.11 -5.71 13.06
C GLN A 661 18.21 -4.76 13.56
N SER A 662 18.29 -3.56 12.95
CA SER A 662 19.25 -2.58 13.42
C SER A 662 18.81 -2.08 14.79
N ARG A 663 19.71 -2.10 15.79
CA ARG A 663 19.48 -1.48 17.10
C ARG A 663 19.27 0.05 17.03
N ASN A 664 19.40 0.64 15.86
CA ASN A 664 19.24 2.07 15.58
C ASN A 664 17.87 2.43 15.02
N SER A 665 16.83 1.65 15.30
CA SER A 665 15.46 1.91 14.87
C SER A 665 14.65 2.72 15.91
N ILE A 666 15.30 3.40 16.85
CA ILE A 666 14.67 4.41 17.74
C ILE A 666 15.24 5.77 17.40
#